data_c34ef8a6db7be35483212e8ab6f49442
#
_entry.id   c34ef8a6db7be35483212e8ab6f49442
#
_cell.length_a   1.000
_cell.length_b   1.000
_cell.length_c   1.000
_cell.angle_alpha   90.00
_cell.angle_beta   90.00
_cell.angle_gamma   90.00
#
_symmetry.space_group_name_H-M   'P 1'
#
loop_
_entity.id
_entity.type
_entity.pdbx_description
1 polymer ?
#
loop_
_entity_poly.entity_id
_entity_poly.type
_entity_poly.pdbx_seq_one_letter_code
_entity_poly.pdbx_strand_id
1 'polypeptide(L)'
;MKKSARFFIFLAAFLAALAVCFTNAKKINADIFSLVKFENSAEQTALKSMLDSASGEFLLASDLPEFLEKSENLAAQSGVFEEFAAKQDVNLTSYLTQLNALKIALLNEQTYELLVKDKNEFFRQSAQNLFNQFAFKPLNAKDDFFALSSHMSLDGSKISLNLSNLMLEAAHEGEKFYLVKARLKPGYEPRNLIKFYEDVRELAAGDAVQVYASCGALYGAYGKAGGDKESAVMSAVSLSLCAIFLLLAFKNFRIFCVVFVAIFGFACGLAASLLIYESLSVMVVVIGTSLVGLMFDFALHWLGKNQNAPVAAASVRPMLKIFLLGLCITMSGYGVFAFSSLELLRQTAIFSLFTLLGAFLFTYFCLPFIFEGATFSQSAVFSRFFDKFAGFCERAAGAVNLKAFLAAFALCAGILAINFKSLSALEQIKDYASSPAELLEQSKKISEITGAAPQNSVIVLKGRDDLVGDEKRLMRELKQANLVKDYASISKFILSLAEQENVKNIFKEAARDEEIFKIYAQFGLPSELVKSELEKIANAKTIGVSEILKFDAAKNLTRFLPSPNSSAVYADGLTGGAKTDEILKANGAFSVDFVGALNQNLTEAKAWAAVLKGGAFLVAFALLWAFFGAARSLLVMSVIALGVLAVLCGFTALGVHVNIFAIFGLILASAVGIDYLIFALNEDLSRRERVFGIFAAFITSFISFFALSFSQTPAVSVFGLAVSLCIAFYGLAACTLAMKNLA
;
A
#
# COMPACT_ATOMS: atom_id res chain seq x y z
N MET A 1 -41.29 -17.90 20.06
CA MET A 1 -41.32 -17.82 18.56
C MET A 1 -41.30 -19.22 17.99
N LYS A 2 -42.17 -19.52 16.99
CA LYS A 2 -42.20 -20.82 16.28
C LYS A 2 -40.85 -21.06 15.58
N LYS A 3 -40.38 -22.32 15.50
CA LYS A 3 -39.07 -22.70 14.86
C LYS A 3 -38.92 -22.08 13.47
N SER A 4 -39.96 -22.11 12.66
CA SER A 4 -40.00 -21.52 11.32
C SER A 4 -39.77 -20.01 11.28
N ALA A 5 -40.32 -19.27 12.24
CA ALA A 5 -40.18 -17.81 12.27
C ALA A 5 -38.73 -17.36 12.51
N ARG A 6 -37.97 -18.09 13.34
CA ARG A 6 -36.55 -17.78 13.58
C ARG A 6 -35.69 -18.02 12.34
N PHE A 7 -35.91 -19.16 11.67
CA PHE A 7 -35.22 -19.46 10.42
C PHE A 7 -35.47 -18.40 9.35
N PHE A 8 -36.71 -17.96 9.19
CA PHE A 8 -37.04 -16.90 8.22
C PHE A 8 -36.38 -15.55 8.56
N ILE A 9 -36.27 -15.18 9.84
CA ILE A 9 -35.59 -13.95 10.26
C ILE A 9 -34.10 -14.01 9.89
N PHE A 10 -33.42 -15.11 10.18
CA PHE A 10 -32.00 -15.25 9.83
C PHE A 10 -31.77 -15.34 8.33
N LEU A 11 -32.65 -16.00 7.59
CA LEU A 11 -32.63 -16.05 6.13
C LEU A 11 -32.80 -14.65 5.54
N ALA A 12 -33.77 -13.87 6.04
CA ALA A 12 -33.99 -12.50 5.60
C ALA A 12 -32.79 -11.60 5.93
N ALA A 13 -32.20 -11.72 7.13
CA ALA A 13 -30.99 -11.00 7.51
C ALA A 13 -29.79 -11.37 6.63
N PHE A 14 -29.64 -12.64 6.29
CA PHE A 14 -28.58 -13.11 5.39
C PHE A 14 -28.76 -12.58 3.97
N LEU A 15 -29.97 -12.62 3.42
CA LEU A 15 -30.26 -12.08 2.10
C LEU A 15 -30.05 -10.56 2.06
N ALA A 16 -30.42 -9.84 3.12
CA ALA A 16 -30.16 -8.41 3.24
C ALA A 16 -28.65 -8.12 3.28
N ALA A 17 -27.87 -8.89 4.06
CA ALA A 17 -26.42 -8.75 4.10
C ALA A 17 -25.79 -9.02 2.73
N LEU A 18 -26.21 -10.07 2.03
CA LEU A 18 -25.75 -10.37 0.66
C LEU A 18 -26.09 -9.25 -0.33
N ALA A 19 -27.32 -8.70 -0.26
CA ALA A 19 -27.72 -7.58 -1.11
C ALA A 19 -26.80 -6.36 -0.90
N VAL A 20 -26.47 -6.03 0.35
CA VAL A 20 -25.50 -4.97 0.68
C VAL A 20 -24.13 -5.28 0.10
N CYS A 21 -23.63 -6.51 0.22
CA CYS A 21 -22.35 -6.92 -0.32
C CYS A 21 -22.29 -6.76 -1.84
N PHE A 22 -23.32 -7.21 -2.56
CA PHE A 22 -23.37 -7.12 -4.02
C PHE A 22 -23.47 -5.67 -4.53
N THR A 23 -24.32 -4.86 -3.90
CA THR A 23 -24.52 -3.46 -4.31
C THR A 23 -23.28 -2.59 -4.07
N ASN A 24 -22.46 -2.92 -3.06
CA ASN A 24 -21.29 -2.16 -2.66
C ASN A 24 -19.94 -2.84 -2.99
N ALA A 25 -19.92 -3.92 -3.75
CA ALA A 25 -18.69 -4.68 -4.07
C ALA A 25 -17.60 -3.80 -4.71
N LYS A 26 -17.96 -2.75 -5.43
CA LYS A 26 -17.03 -1.78 -6.06
C LYS A 26 -16.21 -0.98 -5.04
N LYS A 27 -16.64 -0.91 -3.78
CA LYS A 27 -15.90 -0.23 -2.71
C LYS A 27 -14.65 -1.00 -2.25
N ILE A 28 -14.51 -2.28 -2.63
CA ILE A 28 -13.35 -3.09 -2.25
C ILE A 28 -12.20 -2.74 -3.20
N ASN A 29 -11.11 -2.20 -2.63
CA ASN A 29 -9.92 -1.81 -3.38
C ASN A 29 -8.63 -2.38 -2.78
N ALA A 30 -7.56 -2.36 -3.59
CA ALA A 30 -6.22 -2.81 -3.19
C ALA A 30 -5.24 -1.63 -3.00
N ASP A 31 -5.75 -0.42 -2.85
CA ASP A 31 -4.93 0.78 -2.72
C ASP A 31 -4.21 0.79 -1.36
N ILE A 32 -2.89 0.63 -1.40
CA ILE A 32 -2.01 0.66 -0.23
C ILE A 32 -1.97 2.08 0.38
N PHE A 33 -2.17 3.11 -0.42
CA PHE A 33 -2.12 4.50 0.02
C PHE A 33 -3.32 4.89 0.89
N SER A 34 -4.44 4.17 0.78
CA SER A 34 -5.58 4.32 1.67
C SER A 34 -5.29 3.90 3.12
N LEU A 35 -4.14 3.26 3.37
CA LEU A 35 -3.73 2.82 4.71
C LEU A 35 -3.29 3.98 5.62
N VAL A 36 -2.95 5.14 5.05
CA VAL A 36 -2.36 6.27 5.77
C VAL A 36 -3.30 7.46 5.77
N LYS A 37 -3.57 7.99 6.96
CA LYS A 37 -4.30 9.23 7.14
C LYS A 37 -3.28 10.37 7.25
N PHE A 38 -3.29 11.28 6.28
CA PHE A 38 -2.51 12.50 6.36
C PHE A 38 -3.28 13.56 7.17
N GLU A 39 -2.60 14.26 8.07
CA GLU A 39 -3.25 15.24 8.96
C GLU A 39 -3.66 16.55 8.27
N ASN A 40 -3.14 16.81 7.06
CA ASN A 40 -3.31 18.08 6.37
C ASN A 40 -4.05 17.92 5.04
N SER A 41 -5.25 18.48 4.93
CA SER A 41 -6.12 18.33 3.74
C SER A 41 -5.50 18.87 2.43
N ALA A 42 -4.66 19.91 2.50
CA ALA A 42 -3.98 20.49 1.34
C ALA A 42 -2.84 19.60 0.85
N GLU A 43 -2.08 19.00 1.78
CA GLU A 43 -1.04 18.03 1.50
C GLU A 43 -1.61 16.74 0.90
N GLN A 44 -2.74 16.27 1.45
CA GLN A 44 -3.47 15.11 0.91
C GLN A 44 -3.92 15.32 -0.53
N THR A 45 -4.47 16.49 -0.83
CA THR A 45 -4.98 16.78 -2.18
C THR A 45 -3.84 16.86 -3.18
N ALA A 46 -2.75 17.54 -2.84
CA ALA A 46 -1.56 17.64 -3.69
C ALA A 46 -0.92 16.26 -3.90
N LEU A 47 -0.74 15.50 -2.83
CA LEU A 47 -0.17 14.15 -2.89
C LEU A 47 -1.04 13.20 -3.70
N LYS A 48 -2.36 13.21 -3.48
CA LYS A 48 -3.30 12.38 -4.24
C LYS A 48 -3.25 12.71 -5.72
N SER A 49 -3.25 13.99 -6.10
CA SER A 49 -3.15 14.39 -7.51
C SER A 49 -1.83 13.98 -8.15
N MET A 50 -0.73 14.01 -7.40
CA MET A 50 0.59 13.56 -7.88
C MET A 50 0.64 12.03 -8.04
N LEU A 51 0.11 11.30 -7.07
CA LEU A 51 0.05 9.84 -7.11
C LEU A 51 -0.87 9.35 -8.22
N ASP A 52 -2.04 9.98 -8.39
CA ASP A 52 -2.97 9.65 -9.47
C ASP A 52 -2.34 9.93 -10.84
N SER A 53 -1.59 11.02 -10.98
CA SER A 53 -0.86 11.34 -12.21
C SER A 53 0.26 10.35 -12.48
N ALA A 54 1.09 10.04 -11.48
CA ALA A 54 2.20 9.11 -11.62
C ALA A 54 1.73 7.65 -11.79
N SER A 55 0.68 7.24 -11.08
CA SER A 55 0.14 5.89 -11.15
C SER A 55 -0.58 5.60 -12.46
N GLY A 56 -1.18 6.63 -13.08
CA GLY A 56 -1.89 6.52 -14.36
C GLY A 56 -0.99 6.56 -15.60
N GLU A 57 0.30 6.84 -15.44
CA GLU A 57 1.26 6.84 -16.57
C GLU A 57 1.88 5.46 -16.73
N PHE A 58 1.84 4.95 -17.98
CA PHE A 58 2.48 3.71 -18.39
C PHE A 58 3.63 4.06 -19.35
N LEU A 59 4.85 3.66 -18.99
CA LEU A 59 6.04 3.82 -19.82
C LEU A 59 6.45 2.45 -20.34
N LEU A 60 6.69 2.38 -21.67
CA LEU A 60 7.25 1.23 -22.34
C LEU A 60 8.49 1.67 -23.12
N ALA A 61 9.62 1.00 -22.91
CA ALA A 61 10.85 1.24 -23.62
C ALA A 61 11.27 -0.03 -24.38
N SER A 62 11.76 0.14 -25.61
CA SER A 62 12.26 -0.95 -26.44
C SER A 62 13.48 -0.49 -27.25
N ASP A 63 14.41 -1.39 -27.53
CA ASP A 63 15.54 -1.19 -28.45
C ASP A 63 15.10 -1.16 -29.91
N LEU A 64 13.92 -1.70 -30.26
CA LEU A 64 13.37 -1.74 -31.61
C LEU A 64 12.10 -0.88 -31.77
N PRO A 65 12.06 0.09 -32.70
CA PRO A 65 10.90 0.94 -32.93
C PRO A 65 9.68 0.16 -33.43
N GLU A 66 9.87 -0.84 -34.30
CA GLU A 66 8.80 -1.66 -34.87
C GLU A 66 8.05 -2.48 -33.82
N PHE A 67 8.71 -2.84 -32.71
CA PHE A 67 8.09 -3.52 -31.58
C PHE A 67 7.03 -2.64 -30.89
N LEU A 68 7.31 -1.35 -30.73
CA LEU A 68 6.37 -0.41 -30.16
C LEU A 68 5.12 -0.24 -31.03
N GLU A 69 5.27 -0.24 -32.34
CA GLU A 69 4.13 -0.19 -33.28
C GLU A 69 3.28 -1.48 -33.21
N LYS A 70 3.91 -2.66 -33.05
CA LYS A 70 3.18 -3.91 -32.78
C LYS A 70 2.42 -3.86 -31.45
N SER A 71 3.01 -3.24 -30.42
CA SER A 71 2.41 -3.11 -29.09
C SER A 71 1.17 -2.21 -29.07
N GLU A 72 1.02 -1.28 -30.02
CA GLU A 72 -0.20 -0.47 -30.19
C GLU A 72 -1.44 -1.34 -30.45
N ASN A 73 -1.31 -2.40 -31.24
CA ASN A 73 -2.42 -3.31 -31.52
C ASN A 73 -2.86 -4.06 -30.25
N LEU A 74 -1.92 -4.48 -29.43
CA LEU A 74 -2.20 -5.11 -28.13
C LEU A 74 -2.86 -4.10 -27.17
N ALA A 75 -2.37 -2.86 -27.15
CA ALA A 75 -2.92 -1.80 -26.33
C ALA A 75 -4.39 -1.47 -26.71
N ALA A 76 -4.67 -1.38 -28.02
CA ALA A 76 -6.02 -1.15 -28.52
C ALA A 76 -6.99 -2.29 -28.13
N GLN A 77 -6.54 -3.55 -28.21
CA GLN A 77 -7.34 -4.72 -27.81
C GLN A 77 -7.58 -4.80 -26.30
N SER A 78 -6.62 -4.35 -25.50
CA SER A 78 -6.73 -4.39 -24.04
C SER A 78 -7.81 -3.47 -23.47
N GLY A 79 -8.11 -2.37 -24.17
CA GLY A 79 -9.07 -1.34 -23.75
C GLY A 79 -8.67 -0.56 -22.48
N VAL A 80 -7.42 -0.69 -22.04
CA VAL A 80 -6.91 -0.15 -20.76
C VAL A 80 -6.44 1.30 -20.90
N PHE A 81 -6.01 1.72 -22.08
CA PHE A 81 -5.39 3.02 -22.32
C PHE A 81 -6.39 4.03 -22.91
N GLU A 82 -6.28 5.30 -22.50
CA GLU A 82 -6.92 6.43 -23.20
C GLU A 82 -6.22 6.66 -24.54
N GLU A 83 -4.89 6.67 -24.49
CA GLU A 83 -4.01 6.89 -25.61
C GLU A 83 -2.76 6.04 -25.44
N PHE A 84 -2.41 5.29 -26.47
CA PHE A 84 -1.17 4.54 -26.57
C PHE A 84 -0.67 4.68 -28.01
N ALA A 85 0.36 5.49 -28.21
CA ALA A 85 0.88 5.78 -29.54
C ALA A 85 2.41 5.65 -29.55
N ALA A 86 2.93 4.81 -30.43
CA ALA A 86 4.37 4.69 -30.67
C ALA A 86 4.91 5.94 -31.36
N LYS A 87 4.13 6.48 -32.29
CA LYS A 87 4.44 7.74 -32.97
C LYS A 87 3.59 8.86 -32.38
N GLN A 88 4.24 10.00 -32.12
CA GLN A 88 3.53 11.18 -31.65
C GLN A 88 2.78 11.83 -32.79
N ASP A 89 1.49 12.06 -32.64
CA ASP A 89 0.69 12.83 -33.60
C ASP A 89 0.97 14.32 -33.40
N VAL A 90 2.10 14.77 -33.95
CA VAL A 90 2.54 16.14 -33.86
C VAL A 90 2.33 16.83 -35.19
N ASN A 91 1.43 17.79 -35.24
CA ASN A 91 1.41 18.73 -36.38
C ASN A 91 2.68 19.57 -36.35
N LEU A 92 3.69 19.15 -37.12
CA LEU A 92 5.03 19.75 -37.09
C LEU A 92 5.00 21.26 -37.31
N THR A 93 4.12 21.77 -38.18
CA THR A 93 4.00 23.21 -38.43
C THR A 93 3.48 23.95 -37.19
N SER A 94 2.45 23.40 -36.54
CA SER A 94 1.93 23.95 -35.28
C SER A 94 2.98 23.88 -34.18
N TYR A 95 3.67 22.76 -34.04
CA TYR A 95 4.71 22.55 -33.04
C TYR A 95 5.87 23.56 -33.21
N LEU A 96 6.38 23.75 -34.43
CA LEU A 96 7.44 24.73 -34.71
C LEU A 96 6.97 26.17 -34.42
N THR A 97 5.71 26.50 -34.73
CA THR A 97 5.13 27.82 -34.39
C THR A 97 5.08 28.02 -32.87
N GLN A 98 4.71 26.98 -32.12
CA GLN A 98 4.70 27.01 -30.66
C GLN A 98 6.12 27.18 -30.09
N LEU A 99 7.12 26.46 -30.63
CA LEU A 99 8.52 26.63 -30.25
C LEU A 99 9.00 28.06 -30.48
N ASN A 100 8.64 28.67 -31.58
CA ASN A 100 9.00 30.07 -31.84
C ASN A 100 8.42 31.02 -30.79
N ALA A 101 7.17 30.82 -30.37
CA ALA A 101 6.56 31.61 -29.31
C ALA A 101 7.22 31.41 -27.94
N LEU A 102 7.73 30.21 -27.67
CA LEU A 102 8.27 29.82 -26.36
C LEU A 102 9.81 29.99 -26.23
N LYS A 103 10.53 30.34 -27.31
CA LYS A 103 12.01 30.31 -27.37
C LYS A 103 12.73 31.14 -26.28
N ILE A 104 12.12 32.19 -25.76
CA ILE A 104 12.69 32.98 -24.64
C ILE A 104 12.36 32.29 -23.33
N ALA A 105 11.09 31.90 -23.14
CA ALA A 105 10.62 31.33 -21.88
C ALA A 105 11.28 29.99 -21.52
N LEU A 106 11.59 29.17 -22.55
CA LEU A 106 12.20 27.84 -22.39
C LEU A 106 13.74 27.85 -22.57
N LEU A 107 14.38 28.99 -22.59
CA LEU A 107 15.83 29.11 -22.73
C LEU A 107 16.50 28.41 -21.52
N ASN A 108 17.54 27.60 -21.79
CA ASN A 108 18.25 26.90 -20.72
C ASN A 108 19.08 27.84 -19.84
N GLU A 109 19.35 27.42 -18.61
CA GLU A 109 20.04 28.23 -17.60
C GLU A 109 21.47 28.61 -18.05
N GLN A 110 22.17 27.70 -18.75
CA GLN A 110 23.52 27.98 -19.22
C GLN A 110 23.59 29.14 -20.23
N THR A 111 22.65 29.14 -21.18
CA THR A 111 22.56 30.20 -22.18
C THR A 111 22.09 31.52 -21.56
N TYR A 112 21.16 31.47 -20.59
CA TYR A 112 20.76 32.66 -19.83
C TYR A 112 21.96 33.24 -19.06
N GLU A 113 22.73 32.40 -18.38
CA GLU A 113 23.94 32.86 -17.68
C GLU A 113 24.99 33.44 -18.62
N LEU A 114 25.18 32.83 -19.82
CA LEU A 114 26.08 33.36 -20.83
C LEU A 114 25.64 34.74 -21.29
N LEU A 115 24.38 34.91 -21.59
CA LEU A 115 23.80 36.22 -21.97
C LEU A 115 24.01 37.30 -20.90
N VAL A 116 23.90 36.93 -19.63
CA VAL A 116 24.07 37.87 -18.52
C VAL A 116 25.54 38.19 -18.25
N LYS A 117 26.41 37.20 -18.34
CA LYS A 117 27.86 37.34 -18.02
C LYS A 117 28.69 37.91 -19.17
N ASP A 118 28.43 37.43 -20.39
CA ASP A 118 29.17 37.81 -21.61
C ASP A 118 28.25 37.75 -22.85
N LYS A 119 27.46 38.81 -23.03
CA LYS A 119 26.54 38.93 -24.18
C LYS A 119 27.28 38.87 -25.52
N ASN A 120 28.53 39.44 -25.57
CA ASN A 120 29.30 39.49 -26.81
C ASN A 120 29.70 38.11 -27.29
N GLU A 121 30.06 37.21 -26.35
CA GLU A 121 30.40 35.84 -26.67
C GLU A 121 29.13 35.07 -27.17
N PHE A 122 27.98 35.28 -26.54
CA PHE A 122 26.73 34.70 -27.04
C PHE A 122 26.44 35.13 -28.48
N PHE A 123 26.53 36.44 -28.78
CA PHE A 123 26.26 36.92 -30.15
C PHE A 123 27.32 36.46 -31.16
N ARG A 124 28.56 36.25 -30.77
CA ARG A 124 29.60 35.67 -31.61
C ARG A 124 29.27 34.23 -31.95
N GLN A 125 28.89 33.41 -30.94
CA GLN A 125 28.48 32.02 -31.15
C GLN A 125 27.22 31.94 -32.02
N SER A 126 26.24 32.79 -31.79
CA SER A 126 25.02 32.90 -32.59
C SER A 126 25.34 33.21 -34.06
N ALA A 127 26.24 34.20 -34.34
CA ALA A 127 26.65 34.56 -35.69
C ALA A 127 27.36 33.37 -36.40
N GLN A 128 28.25 32.67 -35.70
CA GLN A 128 28.90 31.46 -36.23
C GLN A 128 27.90 30.35 -36.52
N ASN A 129 26.92 30.13 -35.63
CA ASN A 129 25.91 29.12 -35.82
C ASN A 129 24.98 29.41 -36.99
N LEU A 130 24.72 30.65 -37.37
CA LEU A 130 23.92 30.97 -38.53
C LEU A 130 24.45 30.29 -39.84
N PHE A 131 25.78 30.23 -39.99
CA PHE A 131 26.45 29.69 -41.17
C PHE A 131 26.90 28.24 -41.02
N ASN A 132 26.80 27.67 -39.78
CA ASN A 132 27.15 26.28 -39.56
C ASN A 132 25.98 25.37 -40.01
N GLN A 133 26.22 24.62 -41.08
CA GLN A 133 25.26 23.66 -41.64
C GLN A 133 25.05 22.42 -40.76
N PHE A 134 25.95 22.15 -39.86
CA PHE A 134 25.88 21.00 -38.92
C PHE A 134 25.26 21.37 -37.58
N ALA A 135 25.00 22.67 -37.32
CA ALA A 135 24.33 23.09 -36.09
C ALA A 135 22.87 22.65 -36.09
N PHE A 136 22.43 22.05 -34.99
CA PHE A 136 21.02 21.73 -34.77
C PHE A 136 20.21 23.02 -34.67
N LYS A 137 19.29 23.23 -35.60
CA LYS A 137 18.41 24.39 -35.63
C LYS A 137 16.96 23.93 -35.80
N PRO A 138 16.21 23.85 -34.68
CA PRO A 138 14.79 23.48 -34.75
C PRO A 138 13.95 24.40 -35.62
N LEU A 139 14.27 25.68 -35.59
CA LEU A 139 13.62 26.71 -36.42
C LEU A 139 14.58 27.25 -37.50
N ASN A 140 13.98 27.74 -38.58
CA ASN A 140 14.78 28.39 -39.63
C ASN A 140 15.25 29.79 -39.22
N ALA A 141 16.29 30.31 -39.86
CA ALA A 141 16.87 31.61 -39.51
C ALA A 141 15.91 32.82 -39.66
N LYS A 142 14.82 32.67 -40.44
CA LYS A 142 13.81 33.73 -40.60
C LYS A 142 12.95 33.87 -39.32
N ASP A 143 12.69 32.75 -38.65
CA ASP A 143 11.85 32.70 -37.46
C ASP A 143 12.70 32.79 -36.18
N ASP A 144 13.95 32.37 -36.21
CA ASP A 144 14.87 32.37 -35.07
C ASP A 144 16.31 32.71 -35.51
N PHE A 145 16.51 34.00 -35.79
CA PHE A 145 17.80 34.53 -36.28
C PHE A 145 18.97 34.25 -35.31
N PHE A 146 18.74 34.31 -34.02
CA PHE A 146 19.77 34.09 -33.00
C PHE A 146 19.90 32.64 -32.54
N ALA A 147 19.16 31.71 -33.18
CA ALA A 147 19.12 30.28 -32.85
C ALA A 147 18.78 30.01 -31.36
N LEU A 148 17.93 30.82 -30.73
CA LEU A 148 17.50 30.63 -29.35
C LEU A 148 16.82 29.30 -29.15
N SER A 149 16.09 28.81 -30.16
CA SER A 149 15.40 27.51 -30.12
C SER A 149 16.34 26.32 -29.97
N SER A 150 17.61 26.43 -30.38
CA SER A 150 18.62 25.39 -30.20
C SER A 150 19.13 25.29 -28.76
N HIS A 151 18.81 26.28 -27.95
CA HIS A 151 19.20 26.37 -26.53
C HIS A 151 18.01 26.20 -25.57
N MET A 152 16.87 25.69 -26.08
CA MET A 152 15.70 25.45 -25.25
C MET A 152 15.84 24.17 -24.42
N SER A 153 15.33 24.19 -23.20
CA SER A 153 15.14 23.00 -22.35
C SER A 153 13.70 22.52 -22.44
N LEU A 154 13.43 21.58 -23.34
CA LEU A 154 12.08 21.06 -23.54
C LEU A 154 11.72 19.89 -22.62
N ASP A 155 12.70 19.11 -22.20
CA ASP A 155 12.50 18.00 -21.29
C ASP A 155 13.78 17.73 -20.48
N GLY A 156 13.67 17.61 -19.18
CA GLY A 156 14.80 17.27 -18.29
C GLY A 156 15.05 15.77 -18.17
N SER A 157 14.32 14.99 -18.92
CA SER A 157 14.62 13.59 -19.13
C SER A 157 15.62 13.45 -20.29
N LYS A 158 16.33 12.34 -20.33
CA LYS A 158 17.17 11.98 -21.51
C LYS A 158 16.32 11.67 -22.76
N ILE A 159 14.99 11.86 -22.67
CA ILE A 159 14.03 11.58 -23.73
C ILE A 159 14.01 12.75 -24.71
N SER A 160 14.17 12.47 -25.99
CA SER A 160 14.02 13.43 -27.08
C SER A 160 13.02 12.94 -28.12
N LEU A 161 12.32 13.88 -28.76
CA LEU A 161 11.49 13.54 -29.91
C LEU A 161 12.37 13.49 -31.17
N ASN A 162 12.42 12.34 -31.81
CA ASN A 162 13.07 12.19 -33.09
C ASN A 162 12.14 12.71 -34.19
N LEU A 163 12.49 13.85 -34.80
CA LEU A 163 11.64 14.51 -35.82
C LEU A 163 11.57 13.73 -37.15
N SER A 164 12.44 12.74 -37.36
CA SER A 164 12.42 11.96 -38.62
C SER A 164 11.40 10.82 -38.58
N ASN A 165 11.16 10.21 -37.45
CA ASN A 165 10.20 9.10 -37.26
C ASN A 165 9.06 9.42 -36.29
N LEU A 166 9.08 10.62 -35.67
CA LEU A 166 8.11 11.10 -34.68
C LEU A 166 7.99 10.21 -33.42
N MET A 167 9.04 9.46 -33.09
CA MET A 167 9.08 8.61 -31.91
C MET A 167 9.89 9.27 -30.78
N LEU A 168 9.52 8.98 -29.55
CA LEU A 168 10.33 9.35 -28.40
C LEU A 168 11.52 8.39 -28.31
N GLU A 169 12.73 8.92 -28.08
CA GLU A 169 13.95 8.15 -27.95
C GLU A 169 14.80 8.62 -26.76
N ALA A 170 15.57 7.70 -26.20
CA ALA A 170 16.57 7.99 -25.16
C ALA A 170 17.81 7.15 -25.41
N ALA A 171 19.00 7.71 -25.10
CA ALA A 171 20.26 6.98 -25.16
C ALA A 171 20.74 6.62 -23.74
N HIS A 172 21.09 5.36 -23.53
CA HIS A 172 21.61 4.85 -22.28
C HIS A 172 22.75 3.86 -22.55
N GLU A 173 23.94 4.10 -21.95
CA GLU A 173 25.14 3.24 -22.07
C GLU A 173 25.57 2.97 -23.53
N GLY A 174 25.27 3.88 -24.46
CA GLY A 174 25.58 3.74 -25.88
C GLY A 174 24.52 3.01 -26.69
N GLU A 175 23.49 2.48 -26.07
CA GLU A 175 22.32 1.89 -26.70
C GLU A 175 21.21 2.92 -26.88
N LYS A 176 20.38 2.75 -27.89
CA LYS A 176 19.26 3.63 -28.19
C LYS A 176 17.96 2.92 -27.90
N PHE A 177 17.12 3.54 -27.08
CA PHE A 177 15.80 3.04 -26.72
C PHE A 177 14.72 3.97 -27.29
N TYR A 178 13.68 3.37 -27.82
CA TYR A 178 12.44 4.06 -28.19
C TYR A 178 11.42 3.91 -27.09
N LEU A 179 10.57 4.94 -26.89
CA LEU A 179 9.67 4.98 -25.75
C LEU A 179 8.22 5.30 -26.16
N VAL A 180 7.28 4.66 -25.47
CA VAL A 180 5.87 5.04 -25.47
C VAL A 180 5.50 5.53 -24.08
N LYS A 181 4.88 6.71 -24.03
CA LYS A 181 4.18 7.22 -22.83
C LYS A 181 2.69 7.08 -23.07
N ALA A 182 2.03 6.25 -22.29
CA ALA A 182 0.61 6.00 -22.39
C ALA A 182 -0.11 6.39 -21.10
N ARG A 183 -1.37 6.77 -21.19
CA ARG A 183 -2.22 7.08 -20.04
C ARG A 183 -3.31 6.02 -19.91
N LEU A 184 -3.49 5.53 -18.67
CA LEU A 184 -4.55 4.59 -18.35
C LEU A 184 -5.92 5.28 -18.33
N LYS A 185 -6.95 4.61 -18.81
CA LYS A 185 -8.34 5.06 -18.72
C LYS A 185 -8.82 5.10 -17.27
N PRO A 186 -9.58 6.12 -16.85
CA PRO A 186 -10.27 6.08 -15.57
C PRO A 186 -11.17 4.84 -15.48
N GLY A 187 -11.01 4.07 -14.39
CA GLY A 187 -11.81 2.86 -14.17
C GLY A 187 -11.41 1.65 -15.04
N TYR A 188 -10.17 1.61 -15.53
CA TYR A 188 -9.63 0.42 -16.22
C TYR A 188 -9.74 -0.83 -15.35
N GLU A 189 -9.85 -2.01 -15.97
CA GLU A 189 -9.85 -3.28 -15.25
C GLU A 189 -8.40 -3.75 -14.97
N PRO A 190 -7.99 -3.94 -13.70
CA PRO A 190 -6.61 -4.32 -13.36
C PRO A 190 -6.14 -5.61 -14.03
N ARG A 191 -7.03 -6.58 -14.25
CA ARG A 191 -6.70 -7.84 -14.92
C ARG A 191 -6.30 -7.64 -16.39
N ASN A 192 -6.95 -6.70 -17.06
CA ASN A 192 -6.63 -6.39 -18.46
C ASN A 192 -5.28 -5.70 -18.56
N LEU A 193 -4.89 -4.88 -17.57
CA LEU A 193 -3.56 -4.28 -17.51
C LEU A 193 -2.46 -5.34 -17.32
N ILE A 194 -2.68 -6.30 -16.43
CA ILE A 194 -1.75 -7.43 -16.25
C ILE A 194 -1.63 -8.22 -17.56
N LYS A 195 -2.77 -8.58 -18.16
CA LYS A 195 -2.78 -9.34 -19.41
C LYS A 195 -2.03 -8.60 -20.53
N PHE A 196 -2.28 -7.31 -20.69
CA PHE A 196 -1.54 -6.49 -21.67
C PHE A 196 -0.03 -6.56 -21.44
N TYR A 197 0.40 -6.40 -20.19
CA TYR A 197 1.83 -6.46 -19.85
C TYR A 197 2.42 -7.85 -20.12
N GLU A 198 1.70 -8.93 -19.81
CA GLU A 198 2.13 -10.31 -20.11
C GLU A 198 2.19 -10.58 -21.61
N ASP A 199 1.18 -10.13 -22.37
CA ASP A 199 1.14 -10.25 -23.85
C ASP A 199 2.33 -9.48 -24.50
N VAL A 200 2.67 -8.29 -24.00
CA VAL A 200 3.84 -7.52 -24.45
C VAL A 200 5.14 -8.27 -24.17
N ARG A 201 5.28 -8.89 -23.00
CA ARG A 201 6.46 -9.67 -22.66
C ARG A 201 6.59 -10.94 -23.49
N GLU A 202 5.50 -11.63 -23.75
CA GLU A 202 5.47 -12.82 -24.61
C GLU A 202 5.87 -12.46 -26.04
N LEU A 203 5.37 -11.35 -26.56
CA LEU A 203 5.76 -10.82 -27.87
C LEU A 203 7.26 -10.48 -27.91
N ALA A 204 7.79 -9.82 -26.86
CA ALA A 204 9.20 -9.46 -26.76
C ALA A 204 10.11 -10.69 -26.71
N ALA A 205 9.72 -11.72 -25.99
CA ALA A 205 10.46 -12.98 -25.93
C ALA A 205 10.47 -13.70 -27.28
N GLY A 206 9.38 -13.64 -28.04
CA GLY A 206 9.28 -14.20 -29.38
C GLY A 206 10.16 -13.50 -30.42
N ASP A 207 10.27 -12.18 -30.34
CA ASP A 207 11.05 -11.33 -31.26
C ASP A 207 12.51 -11.12 -30.75
N ALA A 208 12.90 -11.66 -29.59
CA ALA A 208 14.22 -11.48 -28.96
C ALA A 208 14.59 -9.99 -28.72
N VAL A 209 13.63 -9.15 -28.34
CA VAL A 209 13.73 -7.70 -28.17
C VAL A 209 13.88 -7.35 -26.68
N GLN A 210 14.71 -6.35 -26.38
CA GLN A 210 14.81 -5.81 -25.02
C GLN A 210 13.64 -4.85 -24.75
N VAL A 211 12.80 -5.21 -23.77
CA VAL A 211 11.63 -4.41 -23.39
C VAL A 211 11.59 -4.18 -21.91
N TYR A 212 11.34 -2.95 -21.54
CA TYR A 212 11.16 -2.52 -20.16
C TYR A 212 9.86 -1.76 -20.00
N ALA A 213 9.10 -2.05 -18.93
CA ALA A 213 7.86 -1.36 -18.60
C ALA A 213 7.90 -0.77 -17.19
N SER A 214 7.27 0.39 -17.01
CA SER A 214 7.09 1.01 -15.71
C SER A 214 5.70 1.63 -15.61
N CYS A 215 4.95 1.24 -14.55
CA CYS A 215 3.63 1.78 -14.27
C CYS A 215 3.28 1.53 -12.81
N GLY A 216 2.97 2.61 -12.06
CA GLY A 216 2.55 2.50 -10.66
C GLY A 216 1.29 1.65 -10.47
N ALA A 217 0.33 1.78 -11.39
CA ALA A 217 -0.92 1.01 -11.36
C ALA A 217 -0.72 -0.50 -11.57
N LEU A 218 0.34 -0.91 -12.28
CA LEU A 218 0.65 -2.31 -12.51
C LEU A 218 1.03 -3.03 -11.22
N TYR A 219 1.77 -2.36 -10.31
CA TYR A 219 2.07 -2.89 -8.98
C TYR A 219 0.79 -3.14 -8.18
N GLY A 220 -0.13 -2.17 -8.19
CA GLY A 220 -1.44 -2.31 -7.55
C GLY A 220 -2.29 -3.44 -8.14
N ALA A 221 -2.25 -3.59 -9.47
CA ALA A 221 -2.97 -4.65 -10.19
C ALA A 221 -2.45 -6.04 -9.80
N TYR A 222 -1.12 -6.26 -9.79
CA TYR A 222 -0.51 -7.52 -9.36
C TYR A 222 -0.77 -7.79 -7.86
N GLY A 223 -0.65 -6.77 -7.01
CA GLY A 223 -0.96 -6.88 -5.59
C GLY A 223 -2.41 -7.32 -5.35
N LYS A 224 -3.37 -6.74 -6.09
CA LYS A 224 -4.79 -7.14 -6.04
C LYS A 224 -5.01 -8.56 -6.54
N ALA A 225 -4.48 -8.89 -7.71
CA ALA A 225 -4.65 -10.22 -8.30
C ALA A 225 -4.02 -11.31 -7.43
N GLY A 226 -2.83 -11.04 -6.86
CA GLY A 226 -2.17 -11.90 -5.88
C GLY A 226 -3.01 -12.09 -4.63
N GLY A 227 -3.49 -10.99 -4.03
CA GLY A 227 -4.34 -11.02 -2.84
C GLY A 227 -5.66 -11.77 -3.06
N ASP A 228 -6.33 -11.56 -4.20
CA ASP A 228 -7.56 -12.29 -4.56
C ASP A 228 -7.29 -13.79 -4.67
N LYS A 229 -6.22 -14.19 -5.38
CA LYS A 229 -5.83 -15.60 -5.56
C LYS A 229 -5.44 -16.25 -4.23
N GLU A 230 -4.61 -15.58 -3.45
CA GLU A 230 -4.18 -16.06 -2.13
C GLU A 230 -5.38 -16.23 -1.20
N SER A 231 -6.25 -15.23 -1.11
CA SER A 231 -7.45 -15.29 -0.28
C SER A 231 -8.33 -16.49 -0.65
N ALA A 232 -8.54 -16.72 -1.95
CA ALA A 232 -9.32 -17.87 -2.42
C ALA A 232 -8.65 -19.21 -2.07
N VAL A 233 -7.34 -19.35 -2.32
CA VAL A 233 -6.58 -20.58 -2.05
C VAL A 233 -6.51 -20.84 -0.55
N MET A 234 -6.13 -19.84 0.26
CA MET A 234 -6.02 -19.97 1.72
C MET A 234 -7.36 -20.32 2.36
N SER A 235 -8.45 -19.69 1.90
CA SER A 235 -9.79 -20.00 2.36
C SER A 235 -10.22 -21.43 2.01
N ALA A 236 -9.94 -21.88 0.78
CA ALA A 236 -10.27 -23.22 0.34
C ALA A 236 -9.48 -24.29 1.11
N VAL A 237 -8.18 -24.08 1.31
CA VAL A 237 -7.30 -24.99 2.08
C VAL A 237 -7.75 -25.03 3.54
N SER A 238 -7.93 -23.88 4.17
CA SER A 238 -8.37 -23.76 5.56
C SER A 238 -9.71 -24.45 5.78
N LEU A 239 -10.71 -24.13 4.94
CA LEU A 239 -12.06 -24.69 5.04
C LEU A 239 -12.04 -26.21 4.81
N SER A 240 -11.25 -26.71 3.84
CA SER A 240 -11.13 -28.13 3.55
C SER A 240 -10.50 -28.90 4.71
N LEU A 241 -9.40 -28.38 5.27
CA LEU A 241 -8.74 -28.99 6.42
C LEU A 241 -9.63 -28.97 7.67
N CYS A 242 -10.32 -27.85 7.93
CA CYS A 242 -11.31 -27.76 9.00
C CYS A 242 -12.46 -28.75 8.79
N ALA A 243 -12.97 -28.92 7.57
CA ALA A 243 -14.04 -29.85 7.25
C ALA A 243 -13.62 -31.31 7.48
N ILE A 244 -12.41 -31.70 7.04
CA ILE A 244 -11.83 -33.04 7.30
C ILE A 244 -11.69 -33.26 8.81
N PHE A 245 -11.13 -32.30 9.53
CA PHE A 245 -10.99 -32.39 10.97
C PHE A 245 -12.33 -32.57 11.68
N LEU A 246 -13.33 -31.77 11.33
CA LEU A 246 -14.67 -31.83 11.91
C LEU A 246 -15.35 -33.19 11.64
N LEU A 247 -15.20 -33.74 10.43
CA LEU A 247 -15.72 -35.08 10.11
C LEU A 247 -15.07 -36.16 10.99
N LEU A 248 -13.77 -36.09 11.18
CA LEU A 248 -13.03 -37.05 12.02
C LEU A 248 -13.42 -36.91 13.49
N ALA A 249 -13.62 -35.67 13.97
CA ALA A 249 -13.95 -35.39 15.35
C ALA A 249 -15.41 -35.75 15.71
N PHE A 250 -16.36 -35.57 14.78
CA PHE A 250 -17.79 -35.70 15.07
C PHE A 250 -18.53 -36.80 14.30
N LYS A 251 -17.91 -37.42 13.29
CA LYS A 251 -18.42 -38.56 12.50
C LYS A 251 -19.90 -38.46 12.09
N ASN A 252 -20.35 -37.24 11.78
CA ASN A 252 -21.73 -36.97 11.36
C ASN A 252 -21.73 -35.84 10.32
N PHE A 253 -22.29 -36.07 9.13
CA PHE A 253 -22.33 -35.08 8.05
C PHE A 253 -23.08 -33.80 8.42
N ARG A 254 -24.01 -33.84 9.38
CA ARG A 254 -24.66 -32.60 9.85
C ARG A 254 -23.69 -31.60 10.45
N ILE A 255 -22.47 -32.01 10.84
CA ILE A 255 -21.42 -31.10 11.36
C ILE A 255 -21.08 -30.00 10.34
N PHE A 256 -21.22 -30.27 9.03
CA PHE A 256 -21.01 -29.24 8.00
C PHE A 256 -21.96 -28.05 8.11
N CYS A 257 -23.08 -28.19 8.81
CA CYS A 257 -23.95 -27.04 9.09
C CYS A 257 -23.25 -25.97 9.94
N VAL A 258 -22.14 -26.30 10.61
CA VAL A 258 -21.29 -25.31 11.29
C VAL A 258 -20.69 -24.31 10.30
N VAL A 259 -20.46 -24.71 9.04
CA VAL A 259 -19.99 -23.82 7.97
C VAL A 259 -20.95 -22.64 7.73
N PHE A 260 -22.26 -22.84 7.94
CA PHE A 260 -23.22 -21.74 7.84
C PHE A 260 -23.02 -20.66 8.91
N VAL A 261 -22.42 -20.99 10.06
CA VAL A 261 -22.01 -20.01 11.07
C VAL A 261 -20.98 -19.06 10.49
N ALA A 262 -19.95 -19.61 9.81
CA ALA A 262 -18.91 -18.82 9.17
C ALA A 262 -19.45 -17.97 8.02
N ILE A 263 -20.27 -18.58 7.14
CA ILE A 263 -20.86 -17.84 5.99
C ILE A 263 -21.72 -16.67 6.47
N PHE A 264 -22.58 -16.90 7.47
CA PHE A 264 -23.45 -15.87 8.02
C PHE A 264 -22.63 -14.78 8.75
N GLY A 265 -21.68 -15.17 9.58
CA GLY A 265 -20.80 -14.24 10.29
C GLY A 265 -20.00 -13.36 9.31
N PHE A 266 -19.36 -13.98 8.31
CA PHE A 266 -18.59 -13.26 7.29
C PHE A 266 -19.47 -12.26 6.50
N ALA A 267 -20.68 -12.69 6.10
CA ALA A 267 -21.62 -11.80 5.40
C ALA A 267 -22.02 -10.60 6.28
N CYS A 268 -22.25 -10.80 7.58
CA CYS A 268 -22.52 -9.71 8.52
C CYS A 268 -21.34 -8.73 8.65
N GLY A 269 -20.11 -9.25 8.79
CA GLY A 269 -18.92 -8.44 8.89
C GLY A 269 -18.64 -7.62 7.63
N LEU A 270 -18.75 -8.27 6.47
CA LEU A 270 -18.55 -7.62 5.17
C LEU A 270 -19.63 -6.55 4.92
N ALA A 271 -20.89 -6.87 5.14
CA ALA A 271 -21.99 -5.92 4.97
C ALA A 271 -21.85 -4.70 5.89
N ALA A 272 -21.53 -4.91 7.16
CA ALA A 272 -21.29 -3.81 8.11
C ALA A 272 -20.15 -2.91 7.67
N SER A 273 -19.01 -3.50 7.26
CA SER A 273 -17.86 -2.74 6.77
C SER A 273 -18.18 -1.91 5.52
N LEU A 274 -18.88 -2.49 4.55
CA LEU A 274 -19.28 -1.81 3.31
C LEU A 274 -20.32 -0.71 3.51
N LEU A 275 -21.11 -0.77 4.59
CA LEU A 275 -22.04 0.29 4.98
C LEU A 275 -21.34 1.45 5.70
N ILE A 276 -20.34 1.16 6.52
CA ILE A 276 -19.66 2.16 7.36
C ILE A 276 -18.58 2.90 6.60
N TYR A 277 -17.85 2.20 5.72
CA TYR A 277 -16.71 2.75 5.00
C TYR A 277 -17.05 3.05 3.54
N GLU A 278 -16.50 4.13 3.02
CA GLU A 278 -16.62 4.49 1.60
C GLU A 278 -15.72 3.60 0.72
N SER A 279 -14.60 3.15 1.27
CA SER A 279 -13.68 2.20 0.62
C SER A 279 -13.21 1.15 1.63
N LEU A 280 -13.09 -0.10 1.20
CA LEU A 280 -12.66 -1.22 2.01
C LEU A 280 -11.41 -1.85 1.40
N SER A 281 -10.36 -2.00 2.19
CA SER A 281 -9.12 -2.65 1.74
C SER A 281 -9.33 -4.15 1.53
N VAL A 282 -8.82 -4.68 0.42
CA VAL A 282 -8.79 -6.14 0.16
C VAL A 282 -8.08 -6.90 1.30
N MET A 283 -7.07 -6.31 1.94
CA MET A 283 -6.38 -6.94 3.07
C MET A 283 -7.31 -7.24 4.25
N VAL A 284 -8.36 -6.43 4.48
CA VAL A 284 -9.37 -6.71 5.52
C VAL A 284 -10.12 -7.99 5.21
N VAL A 285 -10.45 -8.21 3.94
CA VAL A 285 -11.14 -9.43 3.48
C VAL A 285 -10.22 -10.63 3.64
N VAL A 286 -8.94 -10.51 3.26
CA VAL A 286 -7.92 -11.58 3.41
C VAL A 286 -7.76 -11.97 4.89
N ILE A 287 -7.56 -11.00 5.77
CA ILE A 287 -7.47 -11.25 7.22
C ILE A 287 -8.80 -11.82 7.74
N GLY A 288 -9.91 -11.32 7.23
CA GLY A 288 -11.26 -11.78 7.59
C GLY A 288 -11.51 -13.26 7.29
N THR A 289 -10.92 -13.79 6.22
CA THR A 289 -11.06 -15.22 5.89
C THR A 289 -10.43 -16.15 6.92
N SER A 290 -9.42 -15.69 7.66
CA SER A 290 -8.80 -16.46 8.75
C SER A 290 -9.68 -16.58 10.00
N LEU A 291 -10.66 -15.68 10.15
CA LEU A 291 -11.61 -15.75 11.28
C LEU A 291 -12.54 -16.94 11.22
N VAL A 292 -12.55 -17.70 10.11
CA VAL A 292 -13.41 -18.90 9.95
C VAL A 292 -13.23 -19.87 11.13
N GLY A 293 -12.00 -20.12 11.56
CA GLY A 293 -11.72 -20.95 12.74
C GLY A 293 -12.41 -20.44 14.00
N LEU A 294 -12.27 -19.14 14.28
CA LEU A 294 -12.88 -18.49 15.45
C LEU A 294 -14.40 -18.48 15.43
N MET A 295 -15.01 -18.40 14.26
CA MET A 295 -16.46 -18.45 14.13
C MET A 295 -17.01 -19.81 14.57
N PHE A 296 -16.24 -20.88 14.49
CA PHE A 296 -16.63 -22.22 14.92
C PHE A 296 -16.52 -22.43 16.43
N ASP A 297 -15.77 -21.64 17.16
CA ASP A 297 -15.41 -21.87 18.56
C ASP A 297 -16.66 -22.04 19.46
N PHE A 298 -17.64 -21.13 19.38
CA PHE A 298 -18.86 -21.26 20.15
C PHE A 298 -19.65 -22.55 19.85
N ALA A 299 -19.71 -22.91 18.58
CA ALA A 299 -20.37 -24.16 18.15
C ALA A 299 -19.66 -25.40 18.67
N LEU A 300 -18.31 -25.42 18.60
CA LEU A 300 -17.48 -26.56 18.99
C LEU A 300 -17.46 -26.76 20.50
N HIS A 301 -17.40 -25.69 21.26
CA HIS A 301 -17.53 -25.75 22.72
C HIS A 301 -18.90 -26.31 23.16
N TRP A 302 -19.98 -25.87 22.51
CA TRP A 302 -21.32 -26.41 22.77
C TRP A 302 -21.44 -27.88 22.40
N LEU A 303 -20.93 -28.28 21.23
CA LEU A 303 -20.96 -29.66 20.77
C LEU A 303 -20.08 -30.58 21.63
N GLY A 304 -19.02 -30.06 22.22
CA GLY A 304 -18.18 -30.77 23.17
C GLY A 304 -18.96 -31.32 24.37
N LYS A 305 -20.00 -30.61 24.80
CA LYS A 305 -20.91 -31.07 25.88
C LYS A 305 -21.85 -32.20 25.47
N ASN A 306 -22.16 -32.32 24.18
CA ASN A 306 -23.21 -33.21 23.67
C ASN A 306 -22.64 -34.45 22.96
N GLN A 307 -21.48 -34.96 23.40
CA GLN A 307 -20.86 -36.14 22.80
C GLN A 307 -21.64 -37.42 23.14
N ASN A 308 -21.80 -38.27 22.13
CA ASN A 308 -22.43 -39.59 22.24
C ASN A 308 -23.91 -39.61 22.75
N ALA A 309 -24.52 -38.43 22.82
CA ALA A 309 -25.93 -38.29 23.16
C ALA A 309 -26.69 -37.47 22.11
N PRO A 310 -28.00 -37.66 21.93
CA PRO A 310 -28.79 -36.79 21.05
C PRO A 310 -28.73 -35.34 21.55
N VAL A 311 -28.41 -34.43 20.62
CA VAL A 311 -28.32 -32.99 20.97
C VAL A 311 -29.73 -32.46 21.27
N ALA A 312 -29.90 -31.90 22.47
CA ALA A 312 -31.13 -31.16 22.83
C ALA A 312 -30.91 -29.67 22.53
N ALA A 313 -31.86 -29.04 21.82
CA ALA A 313 -31.76 -27.62 21.49
C ALA A 313 -31.64 -26.72 22.74
N ALA A 314 -32.16 -27.13 23.88
CA ALA A 314 -32.08 -26.41 25.15
C ALA A 314 -30.67 -26.46 25.77
N SER A 315 -29.79 -27.39 25.37
CA SER A 315 -28.46 -27.61 25.98
C SER A 315 -27.50 -26.42 25.79
N VAL A 316 -27.78 -25.51 24.84
CA VAL A 316 -27.00 -24.28 24.63
C VAL A 316 -27.25 -23.21 25.70
N ARG A 317 -28.43 -23.21 26.33
CA ARG A 317 -28.84 -22.14 27.26
C ARG A 317 -27.93 -21.97 28.49
N PRO A 318 -27.49 -23.05 29.16
CA PRO A 318 -26.56 -22.91 30.28
C PRO A 318 -25.23 -22.27 29.92
N MET A 319 -24.78 -22.41 28.66
CA MET A 319 -23.52 -21.89 28.16
C MET A 319 -23.57 -20.39 27.82
N LEU A 320 -24.75 -19.76 27.81
CA LEU A 320 -24.93 -18.36 27.39
C LEU A 320 -24.04 -17.39 28.17
N LYS A 321 -23.93 -17.54 29.48
CA LYS A 321 -23.11 -16.64 30.31
C LYS A 321 -21.64 -16.67 29.93
N ILE A 322 -21.11 -17.86 29.68
CA ILE A 322 -19.70 -18.05 29.28
C ILE A 322 -19.48 -17.58 27.86
N PHE A 323 -20.41 -17.87 26.96
CA PHE A 323 -20.37 -17.38 25.58
C PHE A 323 -20.41 -15.85 25.50
N LEU A 324 -21.26 -15.20 26.30
CA LEU A 324 -21.32 -13.74 26.35
C LEU A 324 -20.03 -13.14 26.93
N LEU A 325 -19.48 -13.76 27.97
CA LEU A 325 -18.22 -13.30 28.56
C LEU A 325 -17.08 -13.41 27.53
N GLY A 326 -16.93 -14.56 26.86
CA GLY A 326 -15.95 -14.76 25.82
C GLY A 326 -16.15 -13.76 24.66
N LEU A 327 -17.39 -13.63 24.18
CA LEU A 327 -17.71 -12.66 23.13
C LEU A 327 -17.33 -11.23 23.52
N CYS A 328 -17.66 -10.77 24.73
CA CYS A 328 -17.33 -9.43 25.22
C CYS A 328 -15.81 -9.20 25.26
N ILE A 329 -15.05 -10.19 25.74
CA ILE A 329 -13.59 -10.10 25.82
C ILE A 329 -12.97 -10.08 24.41
N THR A 330 -13.40 -10.99 23.55
CA THR A 330 -12.90 -11.05 22.15
C THR A 330 -13.28 -9.79 21.39
N MET A 331 -14.52 -9.30 21.54
CA MET A 331 -14.96 -8.04 20.97
C MET A 331 -14.17 -6.85 21.53
N SER A 332 -13.82 -6.83 22.82
CA SER A 332 -12.98 -5.77 23.38
C SER A 332 -11.56 -5.79 22.78
N GLY A 333 -11.00 -6.98 22.56
CA GLY A 333 -9.70 -7.16 21.92
C GLY A 333 -9.66 -6.59 20.49
N TYR A 334 -10.68 -6.87 19.69
CA TYR A 334 -10.82 -6.28 18.34
C TYR A 334 -11.22 -4.80 18.39
N GLY A 335 -12.11 -4.43 19.33
CA GLY A 335 -12.63 -3.07 19.47
C GLY A 335 -11.55 -2.03 19.75
N VAL A 336 -10.47 -2.44 20.37
CA VAL A 336 -9.28 -1.58 20.60
C VAL A 336 -8.71 -1.05 19.28
N PHE A 337 -8.76 -1.82 18.20
CA PHE A 337 -8.26 -1.39 16.90
C PHE A 337 -9.14 -0.34 16.20
N ALA A 338 -10.39 -0.19 16.62
CA ALA A 338 -11.24 0.89 16.14
C ALA A 338 -10.70 2.29 16.51
N PHE A 339 -9.80 2.36 17.49
CA PHE A 339 -9.11 3.58 17.93
C PHE A 339 -7.72 3.76 17.29
N SER A 340 -7.33 2.89 16.38
CA SER A 340 -6.05 2.99 15.66
C SER A 340 -6.03 4.18 14.70
N SER A 341 -4.86 4.77 14.51
CA SER A 341 -4.61 5.77 13.47
C SER A 341 -4.64 5.16 12.05
N LEU A 342 -4.37 3.85 11.92
CA LEU A 342 -4.39 3.16 10.64
C LEU A 342 -5.80 2.76 10.24
N GLU A 343 -6.22 3.19 9.06
CA GLU A 343 -7.55 2.88 8.49
C GLU A 343 -7.77 1.37 8.36
N LEU A 344 -6.75 0.63 7.90
CA LEU A 344 -6.81 -0.83 7.78
C LEU A 344 -7.19 -1.52 9.08
N LEU A 345 -6.60 -1.09 10.21
CA LEU A 345 -6.89 -1.68 11.52
C LEU A 345 -8.29 -1.35 11.99
N ARG A 346 -8.78 -0.13 11.75
CA ARG A 346 -10.16 0.26 12.06
C ARG A 346 -11.16 -0.56 11.24
N GLN A 347 -10.90 -0.72 9.95
CA GLN A 347 -11.73 -1.55 9.06
C GLN A 347 -11.75 -3.01 9.53
N THR A 348 -10.58 -3.56 9.87
CA THR A 348 -10.48 -4.93 10.40
C THR A 348 -11.22 -5.09 11.73
N ALA A 349 -11.18 -4.09 12.62
CA ALA A 349 -11.93 -4.10 13.87
C ALA A 349 -13.44 -4.24 13.62
N ILE A 350 -14.00 -3.35 12.82
CA ILE A 350 -15.44 -3.35 12.51
C ILE A 350 -15.85 -4.66 11.82
N PHE A 351 -15.07 -5.08 10.81
CA PHE A 351 -15.31 -6.35 10.14
C PHE A 351 -15.37 -7.52 11.13
N SER A 352 -14.37 -7.63 12.01
CA SER A 352 -14.25 -8.74 12.98
C SER A 352 -15.34 -8.71 14.04
N LEU A 353 -15.69 -7.52 14.56
CA LEU A 353 -16.76 -7.34 15.56
C LEU A 353 -18.10 -7.87 15.02
N PHE A 354 -18.50 -7.43 13.83
CA PHE A 354 -19.77 -7.86 13.25
C PHE A 354 -19.74 -9.32 12.76
N THR A 355 -18.59 -9.82 12.32
CA THR A 355 -18.39 -11.22 11.98
C THR A 355 -18.61 -12.13 13.20
N LEU A 356 -17.94 -11.83 14.32
CA LEU A 356 -18.07 -12.63 15.56
C LEU A 356 -19.47 -12.52 16.16
N LEU A 357 -20.06 -11.34 16.15
CA LEU A 357 -21.44 -11.14 16.59
C LEU A 357 -22.42 -11.97 15.76
N GLY A 358 -22.28 -11.94 14.42
CA GLY A 358 -23.10 -12.75 13.51
C GLY A 358 -22.93 -14.25 13.78
N ALA A 359 -21.70 -14.72 13.91
CA ALA A 359 -21.39 -16.11 14.23
C ALA A 359 -22.00 -16.55 15.57
N PHE A 360 -21.88 -15.73 16.61
CA PHE A 360 -22.51 -16.00 17.91
C PHE A 360 -24.04 -16.07 17.82
N LEU A 361 -24.67 -15.10 17.17
CA LEU A 361 -26.13 -15.06 17.02
C LEU A 361 -26.63 -16.30 16.26
N PHE A 362 -25.98 -16.69 15.18
CA PHE A 362 -26.35 -17.89 14.44
C PHE A 362 -26.15 -19.16 15.28
N THR A 363 -25.04 -19.27 15.98
CA THR A 363 -24.75 -20.41 16.86
C THR A 363 -25.79 -20.55 17.98
N TYR A 364 -26.17 -19.44 18.61
CA TYR A 364 -27.10 -19.50 19.74
C TYR A 364 -28.57 -19.69 19.31
N PHE A 365 -29.00 -19.04 18.22
CA PHE A 365 -30.40 -19.04 17.83
C PHE A 365 -30.79 -20.03 16.74
N CYS A 366 -29.89 -20.42 15.82
CA CYS A 366 -30.18 -21.28 14.68
C CYS A 366 -29.62 -22.67 14.82
N LEU A 367 -28.33 -22.78 15.17
CA LEU A 367 -27.62 -24.05 15.18
C LEU A 367 -28.23 -25.13 16.08
N PRO A 368 -28.82 -24.81 17.28
CA PRO A 368 -29.42 -25.78 18.14
C PRO A 368 -30.64 -26.49 17.51
N PHE A 369 -31.37 -25.80 16.63
CA PHE A 369 -32.53 -26.42 15.92
C PHE A 369 -32.08 -27.28 14.74
N ILE A 370 -30.97 -26.93 14.10
CA ILE A 370 -30.39 -27.69 13.00
C ILE A 370 -29.85 -29.04 13.53
N PHE A 371 -29.29 -29.02 14.74
CA PHE A 371 -28.66 -30.20 15.35
C PHE A 371 -29.60 -30.98 16.28
N GLU A 372 -30.83 -30.52 16.50
CA GLU A 372 -31.77 -31.21 17.38
C GLU A 372 -31.93 -32.68 16.99
N GLY A 373 -31.72 -33.58 17.97
CA GLY A 373 -31.79 -35.05 17.76
C GLY A 373 -30.58 -35.65 17.02
N ALA A 374 -29.59 -34.85 16.58
CA ALA A 374 -28.37 -35.39 16.01
C ALA A 374 -27.46 -36.01 17.10
N THR A 375 -26.87 -37.14 16.79
CA THR A 375 -25.82 -37.74 17.63
C THR A 375 -24.46 -37.55 16.99
N PHE A 376 -23.51 -37.06 17.79
CA PHE A 376 -22.13 -36.89 17.36
C PHE A 376 -21.23 -37.87 18.11
N SER A 377 -20.54 -38.73 17.37
CA SER A 377 -19.59 -39.69 17.90
C SER A 377 -18.24 -39.46 17.27
N GLN A 378 -17.15 -39.77 17.98
CA GLN A 378 -15.79 -39.68 17.47
C GLN A 378 -15.45 -40.83 16.53
N SER A 379 -14.65 -40.57 15.50
CA SER A 379 -14.03 -41.68 14.73
C SER A 379 -13.02 -42.41 15.60
N ALA A 380 -12.82 -43.71 15.35
CA ALA A 380 -11.88 -44.53 16.12
C ALA A 380 -10.42 -44.00 16.02
N VAL A 381 -10.06 -43.44 14.88
CA VAL A 381 -8.72 -42.84 14.68
C VAL A 381 -8.59 -41.57 15.53
N PHE A 382 -9.59 -40.70 15.48
CA PHE A 382 -9.60 -39.48 16.24
C PHE A 382 -9.64 -39.74 17.75
N SER A 383 -10.47 -40.66 18.21
CA SER A 383 -10.54 -41.02 19.65
C SER A 383 -9.19 -41.47 20.19
N ARG A 384 -8.46 -42.35 19.48
CA ARG A 384 -7.11 -42.78 19.90
C ARG A 384 -6.11 -41.60 19.95
N PHE A 385 -6.18 -40.69 19.00
CA PHE A 385 -5.32 -39.51 18.98
C PHE A 385 -5.68 -38.58 20.13
N PHE A 386 -6.96 -38.29 20.32
CA PHE A 386 -7.44 -37.45 21.40
C PHE A 386 -7.13 -38.00 22.78
N ASP A 387 -7.29 -39.33 23.01
CA ASP A 387 -6.95 -39.97 24.29
C ASP A 387 -5.45 -39.87 24.59
N LYS A 388 -4.57 -40.02 23.58
CA LYS A 388 -3.12 -39.76 23.74
C LYS A 388 -2.81 -38.32 24.07
N PHE A 389 -3.49 -37.38 23.39
CA PHE A 389 -3.35 -35.94 23.64
C PHE A 389 -3.85 -35.56 25.05
N ALA A 390 -5.01 -36.04 25.45
CA ALA A 390 -5.55 -35.83 26.79
C ALA A 390 -4.61 -36.38 27.88
N GLY A 391 -4.06 -37.58 27.68
CA GLY A 391 -3.06 -38.15 28.58
C GLY A 391 -1.73 -37.39 28.61
N PHE A 392 -1.35 -36.73 27.51
CA PHE A 392 -0.22 -35.78 27.49
C PHE A 392 -0.54 -34.54 28.34
N CYS A 393 -1.72 -33.93 28.15
CA CYS A 393 -2.14 -32.77 28.93
C CYS A 393 -2.25 -33.07 30.42
N GLU A 394 -2.72 -34.26 30.80
CA GLU A 394 -2.78 -34.73 32.20
C GLU A 394 -1.37 -34.83 32.83
N ARG A 395 -0.42 -35.44 32.13
CA ARG A 395 0.99 -35.49 32.59
C ARG A 395 1.62 -34.11 32.69
N ALA A 396 1.36 -33.23 31.70
CA ALA A 396 1.83 -31.86 31.73
C ALA A 396 1.24 -31.09 32.91
N ALA A 397 -0.05 -31.29 33.24
CA ALA A 397 -0.72 -30.65 34.39
C ALA A 397 -0.05 -31.00 35.72
N GLY A 398 0.48 -32.23 35.86
CA GLY A 398 1.26 -32.66 37.04
C GLY A 398 2.67 -32.03 37.08
N ALA A 399 3.30 -31.80 35.92
CA ALA A 399 4.64 -31.26 35.81
C ALA A 399 4.73 -29.72 35.96
N VAL A 400 3.70 -29.00 35.50
CA VAL A 400 3.67 -27.52 35.54
C VAL A 400 3.44 -27.04 36.96
N ASN A 401 4.47 -26.44 37.53
CA ASN A 401 4.44 -25.78 38.85
C ASN A 401 4.82 -24.29 38.73
N LEU A 402 4.58 -23.50 39.78
CA LEU A 402 4.86 -22.06 39.79
C LEU A 402 6.34 -21.76 39.48
N LYS A 403 7.28 -22.59 39.95
CA LYS A 403 8.71 -22.38 39.75
C LYS A 403 9.07 -22.54 38.27
N ALA A 404 8.56 -23.58 37.60
CA ALA A 404 8.76 -23.78 36.15
C ALA A 404 8.15 -22.65 35.32
N PHE A 405 6.97 -22.18 35.73
CA PHE A 405 6.31 -21.04 35.09
C PHE A 405 7.14 -19.76 35.21
N LEU A 406 7.61 -19.42 36.41
CA LEU A 406 8.44 -18.24 36.65
C LEU A 406 9.79 -18.33 35.93
N ALA A 407 10.40 -19.54 35.88
CA ALA A 407 11.63 -19.77 35.14
C ALA A 407 11.44 -19.53 33.62
N ALA A 408 10.37 -20.05 33.03
CA ALA A 408 10.03 -19.82 31.64
C ALA A 408 9.80 -18.33 31.34
N PHE A 409 9.08 -17.64 32.23
CA PHE A 409 8.84 -16.21 32.09
C PHE A 409 10.14 -15.38 32.17
N ALA A 410 11.01 -15.67 33.13
CA ALA A 410 12.29 -15.00 33.29
C ALA A 410 13.24 -15.29 32.09
N LEU A 411 13.24 -16.52 31.56
CA LEU A 411 14.01 -16.88 30.38
C LEU A 411 13.54 -16.07 29.15
N CYS A 412 12.24 -16.06 28.87
CA CYS A 412 11.69 -15.29 27.75
C CYS A 412 11.98 -13.79 27.91
N ALA A 413 11.77 -13.22 29.10
CA ALA A 413 12.06 -11.82 29.36
C ALA A 413 13.56 -11.49 29.18
N GLY A 414 14.46 -12.38 29.60
CA GLY A 414 15.90 -12.24 29.40
C GLY A 414 16.31 -12.26 27.93
N ILE A 415 15.77 -13.18 27.13
CA ILE A 415 16.01 -13.26 25.69
C ILE A 415 15.54 -11.97 24.99
N LEU A 416 14.36 -11.46 25.33
CA LEU A 416 13.82 -10.24 24.74
C LEU A 416 14.61 -9.00 25.16
N ALA A 417 15.11 -8.92 26.39
CA ALA A 417 15.95 -7.82 26.85
C ALA A 417 17.27 -7.74 26.05
N ILE A 418 17.88 -8.89 25.74
CA ILE A 418 19.11 -8.98 24.94
C ILE A 418 18.83 -8.57 23.48
N ASN A 419 17.67 -8.92 22.94
CA ASN A 419 17.28 -8.67 21.55
C ASN A 419 16.36 -7.45 21.36
N PHE A 420 16.31 -6.53 22.33
CA PHE A 420 15.37 -5.39 22.32
C PHE A 420 15.49 -4.53 21.05
N LYS A 421 16.70 -4.37 20.49
CA LYS A 421 16.92 -3.61 19.26
C LYS A 421 16.19 -4.19 18.04
N SER A 422 16.05 -5.51 17.96
CA SER A 422 15.33 -6.14 16.85
C SER A 422 13.81 -5.91 16.93
N LEU A 423 13.27 -5.74 18.13
CA LEU A 423 11.86 -5.40 18.35
C LEU A 423 11.53 -3.94 18.00
N SER A 424 12.50 -3.05 18.18
CA SER A 424 12.36 -1.60 17.94
C SER A 424 12.72 -1.19 16.52
N ALA A 425 13.01 -2.14 15.62
CA ALA A 425 13.32 -1.84 14.22
C ALA A 425 12.20 -1.02 13.55
N LEU A 426 12.64 -0.07 12.70
CA LEU A 426 11.73 0.80 11.96
C LEU A 426 10.92 -0.02 10.95
N GLU A 427 9.65 0.33 10.80
CA GLU A 427 8.78 -0.25 9.80
C GLU A 427 9.22 0.16 8.39
N GLN A 428 9.13 -0.76 7.43
CA GLN A 428 9.45 -0.48 6.03
C GLN A 428 8.29 -0.91 5.14
N ILE A 429 7.89 -0.05 4.21
CA ILE A 429 6.75 -0.30 3.32
C ILE A 429 6.88 -1.59 2.51
N LYS A 430 8.12 -1.97 2.16
CA LYS A 430 8.40 -3.23 1.45
C LYS A 430 7.95 -4.48 2.20
N ASP A 431 7.78 -4.40 3.53
CA ASP A 431 7.33 -5.51 4.36
C ASP A 431 5.81 -5.73 4.25
N TYR A 432 5.09 -4.82 3.57
CA TYR A 432 3.63 -4.82 3.47
C TYR A 432 3.09 -5.14 2.08
N ALA A 433 3.89 -5.00 1.04
CA ALA A 433 3.47 -5.24 -0.34
C ALA A 433 4.31 -6.35 -0.98
N SER A 434 3.65 -7.31 -1.63
CA SER A 434 4.31 -8.22 -2.55
C SER A 434 4.21 -7.65 -3.95
N SER A 435 5.36 -7.24 -4.51
CA SER A 435 5.45 -6.88 -5.92
C SER A 435 6.41 -7.85 -6.60
N PRO A 436 6.16 -8.27 -7.85
CA PRO A 436 7.12 -9.07 -8.58
C PRO A 436 8.46 -8.36 -8.64
N ALA A 437 9.54 -9.02 -8.23
CA ALA A 437 10.89 -8.44 -8.22
C ALA A 437 11.30 -7.90 -9.60
N GLU A 438 10.86 -8.57 -10.64
CA GLU A 438 11.09 -8.21 -12.03
C GLU A 438 10.52 -6.84 -12.41
N LEU A 439 9.32 -6.48 -11.93
CA LEU A 439 8.74 -5.15 -12.15
C LEU A 439 9.60 -4.04 -11.54
N LEU A 440 10.18 -4.31 -10.38
CA LEU A 440 11.06 -3.36 -9.71
C LEU A 440 12.35 -3.14 -10.53
N GLU A 441 12.94 -4.21 -11.04
CA GLU A 441 14.12 -4.13 -11.91
C GLU A 441 13.83 -3.39 -13.20
N GLN A 442 12.69 -3.66 -13.84
CA GLN A 442 12.28 -2.97 -15.07
C GLN A 442 12.04 -1.47 -14.82
N SER A 443 11.36 -1.10 -13.74
CA SER A 443 11.17 0.30 -13.38
C SER A 443 12.48 1.01 -13.09
N LYS A 444 13.45 0.33 -12.47
CA LYS A 444 14.80 0.87 -12.27
C LYS A 444 15.49 1.10 -13.61
N LYS A 445 15.44 0.15 -14.55
CA LYS A 445 16.01 0.31 -15.89
C LYS A 445 15.37 1.47 -16.66
N ILE A 446 14.05 1.60 -16.63
CA ILE A 446 13.36 2.77 -17.23
C ILE A 446 13.84 4.08 -16.60
N SER A 447 14.01 4.12 -15.27
CA SER A 447 14.55 5.29 -14.59
C SER A 447 15.97 5.67 -15.06
N GLU A 448 16.82 4.67 -15.28
CA GLU A 448 18.18 4.85 -15.81
C GLU A 448 18.16 5.33 -17.28
N ILE A 449 17.31 4.72 -18.13
CA ILE A 449 17.14 5.08 -19.55
C ILE A 449 16.59 6.50 -19.69
N THR A 450 15.55 6.83 -18.92
CA THR A 450 14.89 8.14 -19.01
C THR A 450 15.61 9.24 -18.26
N GLY A 451 16.58 8.90 -17.40
CA GLY A 451 17.24 9.84 -16.50
C GLY A 451 16.34 10.38 -15.40
N ALA A 452 15.20 9.71 -15.14
CA ALA A 452 14.34 10.06 -14.03
C ALA A 452 15.04 9.70 -12.72
N ALA A 453 15.41 10.70 -11.92
CA ALA A 453 16.01 10.47 -10.61
C ALA A 453 15.04 9.71 -9.69
N PRO A 454 15.52 8.80 -8.82
CA PRO A 454 14.68 8.20 -7.80
C PRO A 454 14.10 9.29 -6.91
N GLN A 455 12.79 9.43 -6.93
CA GLN A 455 12.07 10.53 -6.27
C GLN A 455 11.79 10.15 -4.82
N ASN A 456 12.78 10.35 -3.95
CA ASN A 456 12.65 10.02 -2.53
C ASN A 456 11.88 11.08 -1.75
N SER A 457 11.97 12.35 -2.17
CA SER A 457 11.30 13.46 -1.49
C SER A 457 10.75 14.46 -2.50
N VAL A 458 9.54 14.93 -2.27
CA VAL A 458 8.89 15.96 -3.08
C VAL A 458 8.65 17.19 -2.23
N ILE A 459 9.10 18.35 -2.73
CA ILE A 459 8.77 19.64 -2.12
C ILE A 459 7.63 20.24 -2.93
N VAL A 460 6.53 20.56 -2.28
CA VAL A 460 5.40 21.27 -2.89
C VAL A 460 5.49 22.73 -2.48
N LEU A 461 5.61 23.61 -3.49
CA LEU A 461 5.63 25.04 -3.32
C LEU A 461 4.31 25.63 -3.80
N LYS A 462 3.67 26.45 -2.98
CA LYS A 462 2.55 27.29 -3.40
C LYS A 462 3.11 28.61 -3.94
N GLY A 463 3.02 28.77 -5.25
CA GLY A 463 3.50 29.99 -5.91
C GLY A 463 2.55 31.16 -5.68
N ARG A 464 3.14 32.33 -5.79
CA ARG A 464 2.44 33.62 -5.80
C ARG A 464 2.32 34.09 -7.25
N ASP A 465 2.85 35.29 -7.55
CA ASP A 465 2.76 35.88 -8.89
C ASP A 465 3.79 35.28 -9.87
N ASP A 466 4.99 34.89 -9.38
CA ASP A 466 6.05 34.25 -10.16
C ASP A 466 6.49 32.92 -9.54
N LEU A 467 5.76 31.85 -9.86
CA LEU A 467 5.99 30.49 -9.35
C LEU A 467 7.42 30.00 -9.63
N VAL A 468 7.98 30.30 -10.81
CA VAL A 468 9.33 29.86 -11.20
C VAL A 468 10.41 30.62 -10.41
N GLY A 469 10.22 31.93 -10.23
CA GLY A 469 11.14 32.77 -9.43
C GLY A 469 11.14 32.36 -7.97
N ASP A 470 9.97 32.09 -7.39
CA ASP A 470 9.84 31.61 -6.02
C ASP A 470 10.51 30.24 -5.83
N GLU A 471 10.36 29.34 -6.80
CA GLU A 471 10.98 28.02 -6.78
C GLU A 471 12.53 28.12 -6.88
N LYS A 472 13.07 28.95 -7.80
CA LYS A 472 14.51 29.18 -7.91
C LYS A 472 15.10 29.75 -6.63
N ARG A 473 14.40 30.65 -5.96
CA ARG A 473 14.80 31.22 -4.68
C ARG A 473 14.89 30.13 -3.60
N LEU A 474 13.82 29.36 -3.44
CA LEU A 474 13.76 28.25 -2.49
C LEU A 474 14.91 27.25 -2.70
N MET A 475 15.11 26.82 -3.95
CA MET A 475 16.14 25.83 -4.26
C MET A 475 17.57 26.35 -4.08
N ARG A 476 17.77 27.65 -4.30
CA ARG A 476 19.05 28.32 -4.00
C ARG A 476 19.34 28.31 -2.50
N GLU A 477 18.35 28.64 -1.67
CA GLU A 477 18.48 28.62 -0.20
C GLU A 477 18.79 27.21 0.32
N LEU A 478 18.09 26.18 -0.18
CA LEU A 478 18.33 24.79 0.20
C LEU A 478 19.71 24.29 -0.25
N LYS A 479 20.18 24.65 -1.46
CA LYS A 479 21.52 24.30 -1.94
C LYS A 479 22.62 25.01 -1.15
N GLN A 480 22.47 26.29 -0.85
CA GLN A 480 23.44 27.05 -0.03
C GLN A 480 23.55 26.50 1.39
N ALA A 481 22.46 25.94 1.92
CA ALA A 481 22.44 25.28 3.21
C ALA A 481 22.96 23.82 3.18
N ASN A 482 23.33 23.28 2.01
CA ASN A 482 23.70 21.88 1.76
C ASN A 482 22.64 20.87 2.19
N LEU A 483 21.35 21.23 2.06
CA LEU A 483 20.22 20.41 2.45
C LEU A 483 19.65 19.59 1.29
N VAL A 484 20.04 19.86 0.06
CA VAL A 484 19.64 19.12 -1.15
C VAL A 484 20.86 18.95 -2.07
N LYS A 485 21.01 17.77 -2.68
CA LYS A 485 22.10 17.49 -3.63
C LYS A 485 21.74 17.96 -5.02
N ASP A 486 20.63 17.49 -5.56
CA ASP A 486 20.09 17.86 -6.86
C ASP A 486 18.56 17.83 -6.83
N TYR A 487 17.92 18.35 -7.87
CA TYR A 487 16.49 18.39 -7.99
C TYR A 487 16.03 18.44 -9.44
N ALA A 488 14.81 17.96 -9.68
CA ALA A 488 14.10 18.15 -10.93
C ALA A 488 12.82 18.97 -10.65
N SER A 489 12.61 20.03 -11.41
CA SER A 489 11.51 20.95 -11.21
C SER A 489 11.25 21.79 -12.44
N ILE A 490 10.12 22.50 -12.48
CA ILE A 490 9.75 23.35 -13.61
C ILE A 490 10.73 24.50 -13.83
N SER A 491 11.40 24.97 -12.76
CA SER A 491 12.33 26.09 -12.84
C SER A 491 13.65 25.77 -13.57
N LYS A 492 13.94 24.50 -13.80
CA LYS A 492 15.06 24.09 -14.68
C LYS A 492 14.76 24.21 -16.17
N PHE A 493 13.47 24.36 -16.52
CA PHE A 493 13.00 24.37 -17.94
C PHE A 493 12.44 25.71 -18.35
N ILE A 494 11.95 26.50 -17.43
CA ILE A 494 11.29 27.78 -17.69
C ILE A 494 12.07 28.89 -16.99
N LEU A 495 12.36 29.96 -17.73
CA LEU A 495 12.85 31.20 -17.12
C LEU A 495 11.71 31.90 -16.37
N SER A 496 12.00 32.44 -15.20
CA SER A 496 11.07 33.31 -14.46
C SER A 496 10.67 34.55 -15.29
N LEU A 497 9.56 35.18 -14.95
CA LEU A 497 9.12 36.40 -15.64
C LEU A 497 10.20 37.51 -15.58
N ALA A 498 10.91 37.63 -14.45
CA ALA A 498 12.01 38.56 -14.28
C ALA A 498 13.22 38.23 -15.19
N GLU A 499 13.55 36.94 -15.33
CA GLU A 499 14.63 36.50 -16.22
C GLU A 499 14.29 36.71 -17.70
N GLN A 500 13.05 36.43 -18.10
CA GLN A 500 12.57 36.69 -19.47
C GLN A 500 12.67 38.19 -19.79
N GLU A 501 12.25 39.07 -18.84
CA GLU A 501 12.37 40.53 -19.02
C GLU A 501 13.85 40.96 -19.09
N ASN A 502 14.73 40.33 -18.31
CA ASN A 502 16.17 40.61 -18.38
C ASN A 502 16.75 40.24 -19.76
N VAL A 503 16.39 39.06 -20.31
CA VAL A 503 16.79 38.68 -21.69
C VAL A 503 16.35 39.77 -22.68
N LYS A 504 15.10 40.21 -22.65
CA LYS A 504 14.60 41.26 -23.53
C LYS A 504 15.37 42.57 -23.38
N ASN A 505 15.74 42.96 -22.18
CA ASN A 505 16.54 44.17 -21.92
C ASN A 505 17.96 44.00 -22.50
N ILE A 506 18.61 42.85 -22.37
CA ILE A 506 19.92 42.56 -23.00
C ILE A 506 19.83 42.71 -24.51
N PHE A 507 18.78 42.20 -25.15
CA PHE A 507 18.57 42.35 -26.60
C PHE A 507 18.24 43.79 -26.99
N LYS A 508 17.56 44.53 -26.16
CA LYS A 508 17.28 45.96 -26.35
C LYS A 508 18.55 46.81 -26.28
N GLU A 509 19.47 46.50 -25.33
CA GLU A 509 20.78 47.10 -25.25
C GLU A 509 21.66 46.74 -26.43
N ALA A 510 21.66 45.44 -26.84
CA ALA A 510 22.42 44.94 -27.99
C ALA A 510 22.01 45.63 -29.31
N ALA A 511 20.71 46.03 -29.44
CA ALA A 511 20.22 46.79 -30.61
C ALA A 511 20.79 48.25 -30.70
N ARG A 512 21.55 48.67 -29.68
CA ARG A 512 22.24 49.99 -29.66
C ARG A 512 23.75 49.85 -29.56
N ASP A 513 24.29 48.64 -29.54
CA ASP A 513 25.67 48.33 -29.32
C ASP A 513 26.41 48.10 -30.64
N GLU A 514 27.28 49.02 -30.99
CA GLU A 514 28.07 48.95 -32.26
C GLU A 514 28.99 47.71 -32.31
N GLU A 515 29.39 47.19 -31.18
CA GLU A 515 30.27 45.98 -31.14
C GLU A 515 29.51 44.76 -31.60
N ILE A 516 28.26 44.65 -31.27
CA ILE A 516 27.42 43.56 -31.75
C ILE A 516 27.22 43.63 -33.28
N PHE A 517 27.01 44.81 -33.85
CA PHE A 517 26.93 44.97 -35.29
C PHE A 517 28.24 44.62 -35.99
N LYS A 518 29.42 44.92 -35.43
CA LYS A 518 30.71 44.51 -35.97
C LYS A 518 30.87 43.00 -35.98
N ILE A 519 30.40 42.29 -34.94
CA ILE A 519 30.43 40.84 -34.94
C ILE A 519 29.67 40.26 -36.16
N TYR A 520 28.48 40.69 -36.40
CA TYR A 520 27.67 40.19 -37.54
C TYR A 520 28.15 40.71 -38.88
N ALA A 521 28.74 41.90 -38.97
CA ALA A 521 29.35 42.46 -40.20
C ALA A 521 30.53 41.60 -40.69
N GLN A 522 31.25 40.92 -39.81
CA GLN A 522 32.32 39.96 -40.20
C GLN A 522 31.78 38.79 -41.03
N PHE A 523 30.50 38.47 -40.88
CA PHE A 523 29.81 37.41 -41.63
C PHE A 523 29.01 37.98 -42.78
N GLY A 524 29.15 39.26 -43.14
CA GLY A 524 28.46 39.91 -44.28
C GLY A 524 26.99 40.27 -44.04
N LEU A 525 26.56 40.34 -42.78
CA LEU A 525 25.20 40.66 -42.42
C LEU A 525 24.99 42.19 -42.22
N PRO A 526 24.00 42.82 -42.89
CA PRO A 526 23.72 44.23 -42.73
C PRO A 526 23.28 44.60 -41.32
N SER A 527 23.78 45.73 -40.78
CA SER A 527 23.44 46.20 -39.42
C SER A 527 21.95 46.47 -39.24
N GLU A 528 21.26 46.93 -40.26
CA GLU A 528 19.80 47.19 -40.19
C GLU A 528 19.02 45.87 -40.01
N LEU A 529 19.45 44.76 -40.70
CA LEU A 529 18.86 43.45 -40.50
C LEU A 529 19.05 42.96 -39.07
N VAL A 530 20.30 43.02 -38.57
CA VAL A 530 20.63 42.60 -37.21
C VAL A 530 19.83 43.40 -36.20
N LYS A 531 19.75 44.72 -36.35
CA LYS A 531 19.00 45.58 -35.50
C LYS A 531 17.50 45.21 -35.45
N SER A 532 16.89 45.02 -36.63
CA SER A 532 15.50 44.59 -36.73
C SER A 532 15.25 43.27 -36.00
N GLU A 533 16.15 42.30 -36.11
CA GLU A 533 15.99 41.02 -35.43
C GLU A 533 16.19 41.12 -33.91
N LEU A 534 17.13 41.97 -33.45
CA LEU A 534 17.29 42.28 -32.03
C LEU A 534 16.05 42.93 -31.42
N GLU A 535 15.46 43.90 -32.15
CA GLU A 535 14.24 44.59 -31.73
C GLU A 535 13.02 43.65 -31.67
N LYS A 536 12.93 42.64 -32.53
CA LYS A 536 11.87 41.60 -32.44
C LYS A 536 11.91 40.86 -31.11
N ILE A 537 13.12 40.44 -30.66
CA ILE A 537 13.27 39.76 -29.38
C ILE A 537 13.02 40.72 -28.21
N ALA A 538 13.56 41.95 -28.28
CA ALA A 538 13.35 42.98 -27.26
C ALA A 538 11.88 43.30 -27.00
N ASN A 539 11.05 43.25 -28.04
CA ASN A 539 9.61 43.52 -27.98
C ASN A 539 8.74 42.26 -27.80
N ALA A 540 9.34 41.10 -27.66
CA ALA A 540 8.57 39.86 -27.45
C ALA A 540 7.79 39.90 -26.12
N LYS A 541 6.69 39.17 -26.07
CA LYS A 541 5.85 39.07 -24.86
C LYS A 541 6.51 38.11 -23.86
N THR A 542 6.52 38.47 -22.58
CA THR A 542 6.83 37.52 -21.51
C THR A 542 5.62 36.61 -21.26
N ILE A 543 5.87 35.35 -21.02
CA ILE A 543 4.83 34.31 -20.95
C ILE A 543 4.93 33.61 -19.59
N GLY A 544 3.83 33.62 -18.83
CA GLY A 544 3.76 32.93 -17.54
C GLY A 544 3.55 31.41 -17.69
N VAL A 545 3.84 30.66 -16.62
CA VAL A 545 3.74 29.19 -16.60
C VAL A 545 2.38 28.69 -17.06
N SER A 546 1.28 29.27 -16.60
CA SER A 546 -0.08 28.87 -16.95
C SER A 546 -0.41 29.07 -18.44
N GLU A 547 0.25 30.01 -19.11
CA GLU A 547 0.11 30.25 -20.55
C GLU A 547 1.04 29.29 -21.33
N ILE A 548 2.24 29.05 -20.87
CA ILE A 548 3.22 28.10 -21.48
C ILE A 548 2.64 26.69 -21.56
N LEU A 549 1.97 26.24 -20.51
CA LEU A 549 1.40 24.87 -20.46
C LEU A 549 0.16 24.66 -21.34
N LYS A 550 -0.36 25.69 -21.99
CA LYS A 550 -1.40 25.55 -23.01
C LYS A 550 -0.83 25.09 -24.36
N PHE A 551 0.48 25.18 -24.53
CA PHE A 551 1.17 24.75 -25.72
C PHE A 551 1.51 23.26 -25.66
N ASP A 552 1.24 22.50 -26.69
CA ASP A 552 1.55 21.06 -26.74
C ASP A 552 3.05 20.78 -26.58
N ALA A 553 3.90 21.69 -27.08
CA ALA A 553 5.36 21.62 -26.94
C ALA A 553 5.83 21.64 -25.47
N ALA A 554 5.04 22.19 -24.55
CA ALA A 554 5.37 22.27 -23.13
C ALA A 554 4.52 21.35 -22.23
N LYS A 555 3.65 20.52 -22.82
CA LYS A 555 2.70 19.67 -22.10
C LYS A 555 3.38 18.70 -21.11
N ASN A 556 4.57 18.24 -21.42
CA ASN A 556 5.37 17.36 -20.55
C ASN A 556 5.74 18.03 -19.21
N LEU A 557 5.76 19.36 -19.13
CA LEU A 557 6.09 20.10 -17.91
C LEU A 557 4.94 20.13 -16.90
N THR A 558 3.72 19.74 -17.31
CA THR A 558 2.55 19.65 -16.41
C THR A 558 2.77 18.72 -15.23
N ARG A 559 3.67 17.73 -15.37
CA ARG A 559 4.05 16.80 -14.27
C ARG A 559 4.62 17.50 -13.04
N PHE A 560 5.18 18.70 -13.21
CA PHE A 560 5.71 19.51 -12.11
C PHE A 560 4.65 20.40 -11.44
N LEU A 561 3.39 20.30 -11.87
CA LEU A 561 2.31 21.15 -11.35
C LEU A 561 1.17 20.31 -10.79
N PRO A 562 1.21 19.98 -9.50
CA PRO A 562 0.13 19.25 -8.83
C PRO A 562 -1.19 20.04 -8.80
N SER A 563 -1.12 21.37 -8.94
CA SER A 563 -2.27 22.24 -9.14
C SER A 563 -1.85 23.50 -9.92
N PRO A 564 -2.80 24.29 -10.50
CA PRO A 564 -2.47 25.45 -11.32
C PRO A 564 -1.55 26.49 -10.66
N ASN A 565 -1.57 26.58 -9.33
CA ASN A 565 -0.80 27.55 -8.55
C ASN A 565 0.23 26.90 -7.61
N SER A 566 0.64 25.68 -7.88
CA SER A 566 1.66 25.00 -7.08
C SER A 566 2.64 24.25 -7.96
N SER A 567 3.91 24.21 -7.55
CA SER A 567 4.92 23.38 -8.18
C SER A 567 5.34 22.21 -7.28
N ALA A 568 5.72 21.12 -7.91
CA ALA A 568 6.34 19.98 -7.27
C ALA A 568 7.81 19.93 -7.68
N VAL A 569 8.68 20.03 -6.70
CA VAL A 569 10.11 19.88 -6.84
C VAL A 569 10.51 18.49 -6.36
N TYR A 570 11.04 17.69 -7.24
CA TYR A 570 11.54 16.36 -6.93
C TYR A 570 12.98 16.48 -6.48
N ALA A 571 13.21 16.38 -5.17
CA ALA A 571 14.51 16.60 -4.54
C ALA A 571 15.27 15.28 -4.33
N ASP A 572 16.55 15.26 -4.69
CA ASP A 572 17.48 14.18 -4.37
C ASP A 572 18.32 14.55 -3.16
N GLY A 573 18.40 13.63 -2.19
CA GLY A 573 19.20 13.80 -0.98
C GLY A 573 18.73 14.93 -0.08
N LEU A 574 17.41 15.22 -0.03
CA LEU A 574 16.86 16.18 0.91
C LEU A 574 17.10 15.72 2.35
N THR A 575 17.80 16.54 3.11
CA THR A 575 18.07 16.27 4.53
C THR A 575 16.92 16.86 5.36
N GLY A 576 16.16 16.00 6.03
CA GLY A 576 15.10 16.44 6.96
C GLY A 576 15.68 17.10 8.21
N GLY A 577 14.89 17.95 8.86
CA GLY A 577 15.21 18.56 10.14
C GLY A 577 14.68 19.99 10.29
N ALA A 578 14.78 20.53 11.49
CA ALA A 578 14.21 21.85 11.84
C ALA A 578 14.63 22.98 10.89
N LYS A 579 15.88 22.97 10.41
CA LYS A 579 16.38 23.98 9.48
C LYS A 579 15.74 23.88 8.09
N THR A 580 15.51 22.66 7.61
CA THR A 580 14.78 22.41 6.35
C THR A 580 13.36 22.89 6.47
N ASP A 581 12.67 22.54 7.55
CA ASP A 581 11.28 22.94 7.80
C ASP A 581 11.12 24.46 7.93
N GLU A 582 12.12 25.13 8.53
CA GLU A 582 12.13 26.60 8.64
C GLU A 582 12.23 27.25 7.25
N ILE A 583 13.17 26.82 6.40
CA ILE A 583 13.35 27.33 5.04
C ILE A 583 12.08 27.06 4.20
N LEU A 584 11.54 25.86 4.26
CA LEU A 584 10.34 25.50 3.52
C LEU A 584 9.15 26.37 3.93
N LYS A 585 8.89 26.51 5.22
CA LYS A 585 7.80 27.36 5.75
C LYS A 585 7.97 28.83 5.38
N ALA A 586 9.18 29.36 5.46
CA ALA A 586 9.47 30.75 5.08
C ALA A 586 9.13 31.05 3.62
N ASN A 587 9.31 30.06 2.75
CA ASN A 587 8.99 30.14 1.32
C ASN A 587 7.56 29.66 0.96
N GLY A 588 6.72 29.28 1.93
CA GLY A 588 5.37 28.79 1.68
C GLY A 588 5.35 27.39 1.05
N ALA A 589 6.44 26.63 1.28
CA ALA A 589 6.62 25.26 0.80
C ALA A 589 6.52 24.23 1.93
N PHE A 590 6.28 22.99 1.56
CA PHE A 590 6.37 21.85 2.47
C PHE A 590 6.97 20.66 1.74
N SER A 591 7.69 19.82 2.46
CA SER A 591 8.23 18.57 1.92
C SER A 591 7.28 17.41 2.16
N VAL A 592 7.17 16.54 1.17
CA VAL A 592 6.46 15.27 1.27
C VAL A 592 7.48 14.17 1.02
N ASP A 593 7.98 13.59 2.09
CA ASP A 593 8.67 12.31 2.05
C ASP A 593 7.62 11.22 2.24
N PHE A 594 7.07 10.74 1.12
CA PHE A 594 5.98 9.76 1.14
C PHE A 594 6.39 8.46 1.84
N VAL A 595 7.57 7.95 1.52
CA VAL A 595 8.05 6.68 2.10
C VAL A 595 8.42 6.87 3.56
N GLY A 596 9.08 7.96 3.89
CA GLY A 596 9.43 8.31 5.28
C GLY A 596 8.20 8.58 6.14
N ALA A 597 7.24 9.37 5.66
CA ALA A 597 5.98 9.65 6.35
C ALA A 597 5.17 8.37 6.57
N LEU A 598 5.11 7.48 5.57
CA LEU A 598 4.43 6.19 5.70
C LEU A 598 5.13 5.30 6.73
N ASN A 599 6.45 5.18 6.68
CA ASN A 599 7.23 4.40 7.64
C ASN A 599 7.09 4.96 9.07
N GLN A 600 7.09 6.28 9.22
CA GLN A 600 6.88 6.94 10.51
C GLN A 600 5.48 6.67 11.05
N ASN A 601 4.44 6.84 10.23
CA ASN A 601 3.05 6.55 10.63
C ASN A 601 2.86 5.09 11.03
N LEU A 602 3.49 4.15 10.33
CA LEU A 602 3.48 2.73 10.69
C LEU A 602 4.19 2.47 12.01
N THR A 603 5.32 3.15 12.25
CA THR A 603 6.09 3.04 13.50
C THR A 603 5.31 3.62 14.68
N GLU A 604 4.67 4.77 14.51
CA GLU A 604 3.80 5.38 15.52
C GLU A 604 2.58 4.50 15.80
N ALA A 605 1.96 3.94 14.77
CA ALA A 605 0.85 3.02 14.91
C ALA A 605 1.25 1.73 15.65
N LYS A 606 2.48 1.24 15.43
CA LYS A 606 3.06 0.12 16.19
C LYS A 606 3.19 0.44 17.67
N ALA A 607 3.68 1.62 18.01
CA ALA A 607 3.80 2.07 19.40
C ALA A 607 2.42 2.21 20.04
N TRP A 608 1.46 2.84 19.35
CA TRP A 608 0.08 2.96 19.82
C TRP A 608 -0.61 1.59 19.98
N ALA A 609 -0.38 0.63 19.08
CA ALA A 609 -0.92 -0.72 19.20
C ALA A 609 -0.44 -1.41 20.49
N ALA A 610 0.80 -1.18 20.92
CA ALA A 610 1.32 -1.70 22.17
C ALA A 610 0.62 -1.09 23.41
N VAL A 611 0.35 0.22 23.39
CA VAL A 611 -0.40 0.91 24.45
C VAL A 611 -1.85 0.42 24.51
N LEU A 612 -2.50 0.33 23.36
CA LEU A 612 -3.88 -0.16 23.23
C LEU A 612 -4.00 -1.61 23.72
N LYS A 613 -2.98 -2.44 23.48
CA LYS A 613 -2.91 -3.80 24.04
C LYS A 613 -2.95 -3.79 25.58
N GLY A 614 -2.19 -2.89 26.20
CA GLY A 614 -2.24 -2.72 27.66
C GLY A 614 -3.65 -2.40 28.15
N GLY A 615 -4.35 -1.48 27.46
CA GLY A 615 -5.75 -1.15 27.75
C GLY A 615 -6.70 -2.35 27.62
N ALA A 616 -6.57 -3.12 26.51
CA ALA A 616 -7.36 -4.33 26.29
C ALA A 616 -7.13 -5.38 27.40
N PHE A 617 -5.88 -5.54 27.84
CA PHE A 617 -5.57 -6.43 28.96
C PHE A 617 -6.21 -5.99 30.28
N LEU A 618 -6.23 -4.70 30.57
CA LEU A 618 -6.90 -4.18 31.77
C LEU A 618 -8.42 -4.43 31.73
N VAL A 619 -9.06 -4.21 30.58
CA VAL A 619 -10.49 -4.49 30.39
C VAL A 619 -10.76 -5.98 30.56
N ALA A 620 -9.99 -6.84 29.91
CA ALA A 620 -10.12 -8.29 30.02
C ALA A 620 -9.90 -8.77 31.46
N PHE A 621 -8.89 -8.24 32.16
CA PHE A 621 -8.65 -8.54 33.57
C PHE A 621 -9.82 -8.14 34.46
N ALA A 622 -10.37 -6.94 34.28
CA ALA A 622 -11.51 -6.46 35.04
C ALA A 622 -12.77 -7.36 34.86
N LEU A 623 -13.05 -7.73 33.57
CA LEU A 623 -14.15 -8.66 33.26
C LEU A 623 -13.93 -10.03 33.90
N LEU A 624 -12.74 -10.61 33.77
CA LEU A 624 -12.39 -11.88 34.37
C LEU A 624 -12.47 -11.84 35.89
N TRP A 625 -11.98 -10.75 36.49
CA TRP A 625 -12.04 -10.57 37.94
C TRP A 625 -13.47 -10.57 38.49
N ALA A 626 -14.37 -9.88 37.78
CA ALA A 626 -15.79 -9.84 38.16
C ALA A 626 -16.46 -11.24 38.11
N PHE A 627 -16.00 -12.15 37.20
CA PHE A 627 -16.61 -13.46 37.04
C PHE A 627 -15.90 -14.59 37.80
N PHE A 628 -14.57 -14.59 37.88
CA PHE A 628 -13.77 -15.72 38.41
C PHE A 628 -12.94 -15.38 39.66
N GLY A 629 -12.94 -14.11 40.10
CA GLY A 629 -12.11 -13.65 41.19
C GLY A 629 -10.65 -13.36 40.79
N ALA A 630 -9.92 -12.65 41.67
CA ALA A 630 -8.59 -12.11 41.35
C ALA A 630 -7.53 -13.18 41.03
N ALA A 631 -7.47 -14.27 41.81
CA ALA A 631 -6.45 -15.29 41.67
C ALA A 631 -6.54 -16.04 40.30
N ARG A 632 -7.75 -16.44 39.92
CA ARG A 632 -7.98 -17.12 38.61
C ARG A 632 -7.75 -16.16 37.46
N SER A 633 -8.15 -14.90 37.59
CA SER A 633 -7.91 -13.88 36.57
C SER A 633 -6.42 -13.59 36.37
N LEU A 634 -5.66 -13.48 37.47
CA LEU A 634 -4.20 -13.32 37.40
C LEU A 634 -3.52 -14.53 36.75
N LEU A 635 -3.97 -15.75 37.03
CA LEU A 635 -3.47 -16.95 36.36
C LEU A 635 -3.72 -16.88 34.86
N VAL A 636 -4.93 -16.57 34.40
CA VAL A 636 -5.28 -16.44 32.99
C VAL A 636 -4.38 -15.40 32.31
N MET A 637 -4.30 -14.20 32.87
CA MET A 637 -3.52 -13.11 32.30
C MET A 637 -2.02 -13.42 32.24
N SER A 638 -1.48 -14.11 33.26
CA SER A 638 -0.07 -14.50 33.25
C SER A 638 0.25 -15.57 32.20
N VAL A 639 -0.66 -16.51 31.94
CA VAL A 639 -0.52 -17.51 30.85
C VAL A 639 -0.55 -16.79 29.50
N ILE A 640 -1.46 -15.83 29.32
CA ILE A 640 -1.53 -15.03 28.10
C ILE A 640 -0.24 -14.23 27.90
N ALA A 641 0.26 -13.57 28.93
CA ALA A 641 1.51 -12.81 28.87
C ALA A 641 2.72 -13.72 28.48
N LEU A 642 2.80 -14.92 29.08
CA LEU A 642 3.85 -15.88 28.76
C LEU A 642 3.79 -16.33 27.30
N GLY A 643 2.60 -16.57 26.74
CA GLY A 643 2.44 -16.94 25.33
C GLY A 643 2.92 -15.86 24.38
N VAL A 644 2.57 -14.60 24.65
CA VAL A 644 3.06 -13.45 23.88
C VAL A 644 4.59 -13.37 23.93
N LEU A 645 5.17 -13.46 25.13
CA LEU A 645 6.62 -13.43 25.31
C LEU A 645 7.32 -14.59 24.57
N ALA A 646 6.77 -15.80 24.65
CA ALA A 646 7.33 -16.99 23.99
C ALA A 646 7.35 -16.83 22.46
N VAL A 647 6.26 -16.31 21.86
CA VAL A 647 6.21 -16.07 20.40
C VAL A 647 7.17 -14.97 19.99
N LEU A 648 7.25 -13.86 20.74
CA LEU A 648 8.23 -12.81 20.48
C LEU A 648 9.67 -13.32 20.57
N CYS A 649 9.98 -14.17 21.56
CA CYS A 649 11.28 -14.83 21.65
C CYS A 649 11.57 -15.72 20.43
N GLY A 650 10.57 -16.49 19.97
CA GLY A 650 10.69 -17.29 18.77
C GLY A 650 10.98 -16.44 17.53
N PHE A 651 10.29 -15.32 17.36
CA PHE A 651 10.50 -14.42 16.24
C PHE A 651 11.90 -13.80 16.25
N THR A 652 12.36 -13.32 17.41
CA THR A 652 13.71 -12.77 17.53
C THR A 652 14.80 -13.82 17.31
N ALA A 653 14.59 -15.05 17.78
CA ALA A 653 15.53 -16.15 17.59
C ALA A 653 15.61 -16.63 16.13
N LEU A 654 14.49 -16.56 15.40
CA LEU A 654 14.42 -16.95 13.98
C LEU A 654 14.73 -15.78 13.02
N GLY A 655 15.02 -14.58 13.53
CA GLY A 655 15.26 -13.41 12.72
C GLY A 655 14.00 -12.88 11.99
N VAL A 656 12.81 -13.26 12.44
CA VAL A 656 11.55 -12.76 11.87
C VAL A 656 11.31 -11.34 12.35
N HIS A 657 11.13 -10.42 11.41
CA HIS A 657 10.89 -9.01 11.73
C HIS A 657 9.51 -8.81 12.37
N VAL A 658 9.49 -8.21 13.58
CA VAL A 658 8.24 -7.94 14.31
C VAL A 658 7.64 -6.64 13.81
N ASN A 659 6.81 -6.72 12.78
CA ASN A 659 6.06 -5.61 12.21
C ASN A 659 4.75 -5.36 12.98
N ILE A 660 4.02 -4.30 12.58
CA ILE A 660 2.74 -3.94 13.21
C ILE A 660 1.71 -5.08 13.11
N PHE A 661 1.72 -5.88 12.03
CA PHE A 661 0.81 -7.00 11.84
C PHE A 661 1.13 -8.17 12.79
N ALA A 662 2.41 -8.38 13.14
CA ALA A 662 2.78 -9.32 14.20
C ALA A 662 2.16 -8.92 15.53
N ILE A 663 2.28 -7.64 15.92
CA ILE A 663 1.70 -7.12 17.16
C ILE A 663 0.17 -7.25 17.14
N PHE A 664 -0.44 -6.95 16.01
CA PHE A 664 -1.86 -7.11 15.77
C PHE A 664 -2.29 -8.59 15.97
N GLY A 665 -1.55 -9.53 15.37
CA GLY A 665 -1.78 -10.96 15.56
C GLY A 665 -1.66 -11.40 17.03
N LEU A 666 -0.67 -10.89 17.74
CA LEU A 666 -0.48 -11.17 19.16
C LEU A 666 -1.63 -10.65 20.05
N ILE A 667 -2.19 -9.48 19.70
CA ILE A 667 -3.35 -8.92 20.42
C ILE A 667 -4.57 -9.79 20.20
N LEU A 668 -4.84 -10.13 18.94
CA LEU A 668 -5.92 -11.01 18.54
C LEU A 668 -5.85 -12.37 19.23
N ALA A 669 -4.70 -13.04 19.08
CA ALA A 669 -4.50 -14.35 19.66
C ALA A 669 -4.65 -14.35 21.18
N SER A 670 -4.27 -13.25 21.83
CA SER A 670 -4.46 -13.09 23.28
C SER A 670 -5.94 -13.11 23.67
N ALA A 671 -6.80 -12.42 22.90
CA ALA A 671 -8.25 -12.42 23.15
C ALA A 671 -8.84 -13.83 23.00
N VAL A 672 -8.45 -14.54 21.94
CA VAL A 672 -8.85 -15.94 21.69
C VAL A 672 -8.33 -16.89 22.76
N GLY A 673 -7.07 -16.69 23.19
CA GLY A 673 -6.48 -17.49 24.26
C GLY A 673 -7.20 -17.34 25.59
N ILE A 674 -7.71 -16.13 25.90
CA ILE A 674 -8.55 -15.90 27.07
C ILE A 674 -9.83 -16.73 26.99
N ASP A 675 -10.47 -16.82 25.82
CA ASP A 675 -11.68 -17.65 25.63
C ASP A 675 -11.39 -19.12 25.97
N TYR A 676 -10.29 -19.69 25.46
CA TYR A 676 -9.93 -21.08 25.78
C TYR A 676 -9.69 -21.28 27.28
N LEU A 677 -9.04 -20.32 27.93
CA LEU A 677 -8.79 -20.42 29.37
C LEU A 677 -10.08 -20.24 30.20
N ILE A 678 -11.04 -19.41 29.77
CA ILE A 678 -12.36 -19.30 30.36
C ILE A 678 -13.09 -20.64 30.30
N PHE A 679 -13.07 -21.31 29.14
CA PHE A 679 -13.67 -22.64 29.01
C PHE A 679 -12.95 -23.71 29.85
N ALA A 680 -11.63 -23.59 30.03
CA ALA A 680 -10.88 -24.47 30.92
C ALA A 680 -11.31 -24.33 32.39
N LEU A 681 -11.71 -23.12 32.80
CA LEU A 681 -12.20 -22.82 34.15
C LEU A 681 -13.70 -23.13 34.38
N ASN A 682 -14.42 -23.57 33.34
CA ASN A 682 -15.86 -23.85 33.46
C ASN A 682 -16.10 -25.16 34.22
N GLU A 683 -16.58 -25.04 35.45
CA GLU A 683 -16.85 -26.17 36.34
C GLU A 683 -18.15 -26.93 35.98
N ASP A 684 -19.04 -26.37 35.16
CA ASP A 684 -20.29 -27.00 34.73
C ASP A 684 -20.07 -28.15 33.75
N LEU A 685 -18.85 -28.33 33.22
CA LEU A 685 -18.46 -29.35 32.27
C LEU A 685 -17.49 -30.35 32.92
N SER A 686 -17.59 -31.64 32.53
CA SER A 686 -16.59 -32.63 32.89
C SER A 686 -15.22 -32.29 32.27
N ARG A 687 -14.13 -32.76 32.88
CA ARG A 687 -12.75 -32.52 32.37
C ARG A 687 -12.60 -32.91 30.89
N ARG A 688 -13.15 -34.08 30.52
CA ARG A 688 -13.06 -34.60 29.17
C ARG A 688 -13.84 -33.73 28.17
N GLU A 689 -15.01 -33.24 28.54
CA GLU A 689 -15.82 -32.32 27.70
C GLU A 689 -15.14 -30.98 27.52
N ARG A 690 -14.53 -30.41 28.57
CA ARG A 690 -13.74 -29.17 28.50
C ARG A 690 -12.58 -29.32 27.53
N VAL A 691 -11.73 -30.35 27.74
CA VAL A 691 -10.54 -30.57 26.90
C VAL A 691 -10.93 -30.82 25.47
N PHE A 692 -12.01 -31.60 25.20
CA PHE A 692 -12.46 -31.84 23.83
C PHE A 692 -12.95 -30.57 23.14
N GLY A 693 -13.78 -29.77 23.80
CA GLY A 693 -14.29 -28.50 23.24
C GLY A 693 -13.15 -27.53 22.94
N ILE A 694 -12.21 -27.34 23.87
CA ILE A 694 -11.02 -26.51 23.68
C ILE A 694 -10.14 -27.07 22.56
N PHE A 695 -9.89 -28.39 22.55
CA PHE A 695 -9.06 -29.03 21.52
C PHE A 695 -9.65 -28.83 20.12
N ALA A 696 -10.96 -29.05 19.98
CA ALA A 696 -11.62 -28.87 18.68
C ALA A 696 -11.56 -27.42 18.21
N ALA A 697 -11.80 -26.46 19.11
CA ALA A 697 -11.76 -25.03 18.83
C ALA A 697 -10.35 -24.56 18.43
N PHE A 698 -9.33 -24.87 19.26
CA PHE A 698 -7.99 -24.37 18.94
C PHE A 698 -7.39 -25.00 17.68
N ILE A 699 -7.71 -26.28 17.36
CA ILE A 699 -7.22 -26.92 16.11
C ILE A 699 -7.84 -26.24 14.88
N THR A 700 -9.14 -25.97 14.87
CA THR A 700 -9.78 -25.27 13.74
C THR A 700 -9.21 -23.85 13.57
N SER A 701 -9.02 -23.12 14.65
CA SER A 701 -8.42 -21.78 14.63
C SER A 701 -6.94 -21.84 14.23
N PHE A 702 -6.16 -22.80 14.74
CA PHE A 702 -4.78 -23.00 14.33
C PHE A 702 -4.66 -23.27 12.83
N ILE A 703 -5.47 -24.19 12.28
CA ILE A 703 -5.47 -24.50 10.83
C ILE A 703 -5.73 -23.23 10.03
N SER A 704 -6.73 -22.45 10.43
CA SER A 704 -7.13 -21.24 9.70
C SER A 704 -6.04 -20.19 9.67
N PHE A 705 -5.40 -19.90 10.80
CA PHE A 705 -4.35 -18.88 10.86
C PHE A 705 -2.99 -19.41 10.35
N PHE A 706 -2.70 -20.71 10.54
CA PHE A 706 -1.48 -21.30 10.02
C PHE A 706 -1.46 -21.32 8.49
N ALA A 707 -2.61 -21.48 7.84
CA ALA A 707 -2.71 -21.35 6.39
C ALA A 707 -2.21 -19.97 5.91
N LEU A 708 -2.50 -18.88 6.63
CA LEU A 708 -2.02 -17.54 6.29
C LEU A 708 -0.50 -17.38 6.39
N SER A 709 0.18 -18.18 7.20
CA SER A 709 1.65 -18.10 7.32
C SER A 709 2.38 -18.42 6.01
N PHE A 710 1.69 -19.01 5.04
CA PHE A 710 2.20 -19.32 3.69
C PHE A 710 1.86 -18.24 2.65
N SER A 711 1.28 -17.10 3.06
CA SER A 711 1.02 -15.98 2.16
C SER A 711 2.32 -15.40 1.60
N GLN A 712 2.30 -15.00 0.33
CA GLN A 712 3.40 -14.27 -0.31
C GLN A 712 3.47 -12.81 0.18
N THR A 713 2.38 -12.30 0.78
CA THR A 713 2.36 -10.98 1.39
C THR A 713 3.00 -11.04 2.78
N PRO A 714 4.18 -10.45 3.00
CA PRO A 714 4.93 -10.61 4.27
C PRO A 714 4.10 -10.22 5.51
N ALA A 715 3.32 -9.14 5.41
CA ALA A 715 2.43 -8.69 6.48
C ALA A 715 1.41 -9.76 6.90
N VAL A 716 0.77 -10.41 5.92
CA VAL A 716 -0.24 -11.47 6.15
C VAL A 716 0.43 -12.74 6.69
N SER A 717 1.60 -13.10 6.14
CA SER A 717 2.37 -14.26 6.58
C SER A 717 2.79 -14.15 8.05
N VAL A 718 3.39 -13.01 8.44
CA VAL A 718 3.85 -12.77 9.82
C VAL A 718 2.66 -12.69 10.79
N PHE A 719 1.54 -12.07 10.38
CA PHE A 719 0.29 -12.08 11.14
C PHE A 719 -0.20 -13.51 11.39
N GLY A 720 -0.32 -14.33 10.34
CA GLY A 720 -0.77 -15.72 10.43
C GLY A 720 0.11 -16.55 11.33
N LEU A 721 1.44 -16.40 11.21
CA LEU A 721 2.43 -17.08 12.03
C LEU A 721 2.32 -16.68 13.52
N ALA A 722 2.21 -15.37 13.80
CA ALA A 722 2.06 -14.87 15.17
C ALA A 722 0.82 -15.44 15.85
N VAL A 723 -0.33 -15.40 15.14
CA VAL A 723 -1.60 -15.88 15.67
C VAL A 723 -1.58 -17.38 15.86
N SER A 724 -1.13 -18.16 14.88
CA SER A 724 -1.13 -19.61 14.95
C SER A 724 -0.24 -20.15 16.08
N LEU A 725 0.96 -19.61 16.26
CA LEU A 725 1.86 -20.02 17.36
C LEU A 725 1.26 -19.67 18.73
N CYS A 726 0.66 -18.49 18.90
CA CYS A 726 -0.03 -18.14 20.13
C CYS A 726 -1.23 -19.06 20.41
N ILE A 727 -2.07 -19.32 19.41
CA ILE A 727 -3.23 -20.21 19.52
C ILE A 727 -2.80 -21.63 19.91
N ALA A 728 -1.74 -22.15 19.32
CA ALA A 728 -1.18 -23.46 19.71
C ALA A 728 -0.76 -23.46 21.19
N PHE A 729 -0.04 -22.42 21.62
CA PHE A 729 0.39 -22.28 23.01
C PHE A 729 -0.80 -22.20 23.97
N TYR A 730 -1.78 -21.32 23.68
CA TYR A 730 -2.94 -21.13 24.54
C TYR A 730 -3.87 -22.31 24.57
N GLY A 731 -4.07 -22.99 23.44
CA GLY A 731 -4.85 -24.22 23.36
C GLY A 731 -4.25 -25.33 24.21
N LEU A 732 -2.92 -25.54 24.12
CA LEU A 732 -2.20 -26.51 24.96
C LEU A 732 -2.27 -26.13 26.46
N ALA A 733 -2.05 -24.86 26.79
CA ALA A 733 -2.11 -24.38 28.15
C ALA A 733 -3.52 -24.52 28.74
N ALA A 734 -4.57 -24.19 27.98
CA ALA A 734 -5.95 -24.32 28.40
C ALA A 734 -6.38 -25.78 28.59
N CYS A 735 -5.99 -26.69 27.67
CA CYS A 735 -6.23 -28.13 27.83
C CYS A 735 -5.50 -28.70 29.08
N THR A 736 -4.27 -28.26 29.32
CA THR A 736 -3.49 -28.65 30.52
C THR A 736 -4.17 -28.13 31.79
N LEU A 737 -4.63 -26.89 31.79
CA LEU A 737 -5.35 -26.27 32.92
C LEU A 737 -6.69 -26.99 33.19
N ALA A 738 -7.43 -27.37 32.14
CA ALA A 738 -8.70 -28.09 32.25
C ALA A 738 -8.55 -29.47 32.90
N MET A 739 -7.35 -30.10 32.84
CA MET A 739 -7.03 -31.36 33.50
C MET A 739 -6.59 -31.20 34.94
N LYS A 740 -6.11 -30.01 35.35
CA LYS A 740 -5.66 -29.74 36.72
C LYS A 740 -6.86 -29.56 37.66
N ASN A 741 -6.80 -30.18 38.84
CA ASN A 741 -7.73 -29.86 39.92
C ASN A 741 -7.35 -28.47 40.47
N LEU A 742 -8.11 -27.47 40.16
CA LEU A 742 -8.04 -26.15 40.84
C LEU A 742 -8.98 -26.20 42.05
N ALA A 743 -8.57 -26.97 43.07
CA ALA A 743 -9.23 -26.91 44.40
C ALA A 743 -8.76 -25.64 45.14
#